data_b6f457c7ebe3152779c0b435a099d18c
#
_entry.id   b6f457c7ebe3152779c0b435a099d18c
#
_cell.length_a   1.000
_cell.length_b   1.000
_cell.length_c   1.000
_cell.angle_alpha   90.00
_cell.angle_beta   90.00
_cell.angle_gamma   90.00
#
_symmetry.space_group_name_H-M   'P 1'
#
loop_
_entity.id
_entity.type
_entity.pdbx_description
1 polymer ?
#
loop_
_entity_poly.entity_id
_entity_poly.type
_entity_poly.pdbx_seq_one_letter_code
_entity_poly.pdbx_strand_id
1 'polypeptide(L)'
;MKNKNLGRKIADKTAKYLISLGGIGTISAVLLVFLFLFWTVLPLFKSGTVNKIFSQKIDQKIDMQHGMLDEYGLSAVIFDGKSLYTLSLPVGKVVGKKDIDAKVTAFGHNEKSNSYYLATEHGKIVEAVIKFTKEVVRDGSPKGTPSYSINDHYLYESYQNAQFRYSTNIELVDIIETKSDKKIVLIDGISSDTNRFISYLTEDKILHVDQLETKENIMTGEVITDLSESKIDLSKNISGALPKYLKINSSKTSIMLFFTDGRFISIDTKDFNNPKISEEKKIFEDRKITYLDFLIGRNSILIGDNKGFVTIWWPTEDPQSKNNYVFSQIYSFYSGNDVPVKFIYPSHRDKSFLILNESGRLSMYHMTSGKHLVDLEPNVSNPQIVLLNQKNDKVVVLGDVITSYKLDIPHPEITFKSVFGKVQYELTSKPDYVWQSSSGSDDFEPKFSLIPLIFGTIKATLISMLFAVPVALLAAVYTSEFAPRRFRTTIKSTIEIMASLPSVVLGFIAALIVSPFVENIVLGFIFTFLMIPFSLIFLGHLSQFLPKEILNAMDRYRMWLILFLGVPMGIFLGSILAPFVEKSLFYGDFKLWLHKFDYSPFGGWVLVMIPFGIIIALYLYRKFLYDFYESLLENRSYIGAAFIELVKFFVLTISSITISFLLAYLLTLLGLDLRFDIPFIESIMTTYVQRNALIVGFIMGFAVIPIIYTVSEDALNAVPEHLRSASLAAGATQWQTVMNIILPVAMSGIFSAIMIGFGRAIGETMIVLMAAGNTPIVDMNIFSGFRTLSANIAVELPEAVINSTHYRVLYLAALVLFIMTFIINTFAEMIRMKYRKKSSQL
;
A
#
# COMPACT_ATOMS: atom_id res chain seq x y z
N MET A 1 -32.25 47.92 -44.90
CA MET A 1 -31.12 47.88 -43.99
C MET A 1 -31.48 47.56 -42.55
N LYS A 2 -32.68 47.89 -42.01
CA LYS A 2 -33.07 47.59 -40.60
C LYS A 2 -33.13 46.07 -40.24
N ASN A 3 -33.59 45.21 -41.16
CA ASN A 3 -33.75 43.78 -40.94
C ASN A 3 -32.43 43.00 -40.88
N LYS A 4 -31.34 43.39 -41.54
CA LYS A 4 -30.02 42.77 -41.44
C LYS A 4 -29.36 42.99 -40.11
N ASN A 5 -29.65 44.11 -39.45
CA ASN A 5 -29.10 44.37 -38.09
C ASN A 5 -29.82 43.61 -36.99
N LEU A 6 -31.12 43.24 -37.21
CA LEU A 6 -31.87 42.45 -36.22
C LEU A 6 -31.34 40.99 -36.16
N GLY A 7 -31.12 40.38 -37.36
CA GLY A 7 -30.58 39.01 -37.44
C GLY A 7 -29.18 38.89 -36.80
N ARG A 8 -28.30 39.88 -37.01
CA ARG A 8 -26.99 39.93 -36.35
C ARG A 8 -27.10 40.05 -34.85
N LYS A 9 -27.98 40.91 -34.31
CA LYS A 9 -28.20 41.07 -32.87
C LYS A 9 -28.80 39.81 -32.24
N ILE A 10 -29.65 39.08 -32.91
CA ILE A 10 -30.21 37.83 -32.47
C ILE A 10 -29.10 36.76 -32.45
N ALA A 11 -28.29 36.64 -33.52
CA ALA A 11 -27.16 35.73 -33.60
C ALA A 11 -26.15 35.97 -32.48
N ASP A 12 -25.78 37.24 -32.22
CA ASP A 12 -24.87 37.62 -31.14
C ASP A 12 -25.43 37.25 -29.76
N LYS A 13 -26.71 37.50 -29.48
CA LYS A 13 -27.36 37.09 -28.25
C LYS A 13 -27.39 35.58 -28.08
N THR A 14 -27.77 34.86 -29.14
CA THR A 14 -27.81 33.40 -29.13
C THR A 14 -26.43 32.81 -28.92
N ALA A 15 -25.41 33.34 -29.63
CA ALA A 15 -24.01 32.92 -29.45
C ALA A 15 -23.55 33.18 -28.01
N LYS A 16 -23.84 34.35 -27.44
CA LYS A 16 -23.50 34.65 -26.02
C LYS A 16 -24.14 33.67 -25.04
N TYR A 17 -25.44 33.34 -25.23
CA TYR A 17 -26.10 32.38 -24.34
C TYR A 17 -25.55 30.96 -24.50
N LEU A 18 -25.28 30.51 -25.73
CA LEU A 18 -24.68 29.20 -25.99
C LEU A 18 -23.28 29.07 -25.39
N ILE A 19 -22.45 30.09 -25.56
CA ILE A 19 -21.09 30.12 -25.00
C ILE A 19 -21.16 30.14 -23.47
N SER A 20 -22.05 30.96 -22.88
CA SER A 20 -22.23 31.00 -21.42
C SER A 20 -22.76 29.68 -20.88
N LEU A 21 -23.74 29.06 -21.56
CA LEU A 21 -24.29 27.75 -21.20
C LEU A 21 -23.21 26.65 -21.25
N GLY A 22 -22.37 26.67 -22.30
CA GLY A 22 -21.24 25.75 -22.45
C GLY A 22 -20.22 25.93 -21.34
N GLY A 23 -19.84 27.18 -21.02
CA GLY A 23 -18.91 27.45 -19.93
C GLY A 23 -19.42 27.05 -18.55
N ILE A 24 -20.67 27.41 -18.21
CA ILE A 24 -21.31 26.98 -16.96
C ILE A 24 -21.48 25.47 -16.94
N GLY A 25 -21.87 24.86 -18.08
CA GLY A 25 -22.01 23.40 -18.18
C GLY A 25 -20.71 22.65 -17.90
N THR A 26 -19.59 23.14 -18.40
CA THR A 26 -18.26 22.54 -18.14
C THR A 26 -17.89 22.61 -16.65
N ILE A 27 -18.09 23.78 -16.01
CA ILE A 27 -17.83 23.94 -14.58
C ILE A 27 -18.72 23.02 -13.77
N SER A 28 -20.03 22.97 -14.12
CA SER A 28 -21.00 22.10 -13.46
C SER A 28 -20.66 20.62 -13.63
N ALA A 29 -20.18 20.19 -14.79
CA ALA A 29 -19.76 18.81 -15.03
C ALA A 29 -18.57 18.42 -14.13
N VAL A 30 -17.56 19.28 -14.00
CA VAL A 30 -16.42 19.03 -13.10
C VAL A 30 -16.87 18.96 -11.64
N LEU A 31 -17.75 19.86 -11.22
CA LEU A 31 -18.32 19.84 -9.87
C LEU A 31 -19.13 18.57 -9.61
N LEU A 32 -19.94 18.13 -10.56
CA LEU A 32 -20.72 16.90 -10.46
C LEU A 32 -19.84 15.66 -10.34
N VAL A 33 -18.73 15.58 -11.08
CA VAL A 33 -17.75 14.49 -10.93
C VAL A 33 -17.18 14.48 -9.51
N PHE A 34 -16.78 15.64 -8.99
CA PHE A 34 -16.28 15.74 -7.61
C PHE A 34 -17.32 15.29 -6.59
N LEU A 35 -18.56 15.76 -6.72
CA LEU A 35 -19.67 15.40 -5.83
C LEU A 35 -19.98 13.90 -5.92
N PHE A 36 -19.96 13.32 -7.10
CA PHE A 36 -20.17 11.89 -7.30
C PHE A 36 -19.07 11.05 -6.60
N LEU A 37 -17.79 11.41 -6.78
CA LEU A 37 -16.69 10.75 -6.10
C LEU A 37 -16.84 10.85 -4.58
N PHE A 38 -17.13 12.04 -4.07
CA PHE A 38 -17.33 12.29 -2.64
C PHE A 38 -18.50 11.48 -2.07
N TRP A 39 -19.64 11.45 -2.78
CA TRP A 39 -20.82 10.67 -2.36
C TRP A 39 -20.53 9.17 -2.29
N THR A 40 -19.77 8.64 -3.24
CA THR A 40 -19.39 7.21 -3.28
C THR A 40 -18.44 6.84 -2.13
N VAL A 41 -17.59 7.78 -1.70
CA VAL A 41 -16.60 7.60 -0.62
C VAL A 41 -17.21 7.74 0.76
N LEU A 42 -18.24 8.58 0.93
CA LEU A 42 -18.81 8.92 2.23
C LEU A 42 -19.17 7.71 3.13
N PRO A 43 -19.76 6.61 2.62
CA PRO A 43 -20.09 5.43 3.42
C PRO A 43 -18.89 4.74 4.08
N LEU A 44 -17.65 4.91 3.58
CA LEU A 44 -16.43 4.33 4.19
C LEU A 44 -16.22 4.74 5.64
N PHE A 45 -16.63 5.94 5.98
CA PHE A 45 -16.41 6.54 7.30
C PHE A 45 -17.68 6.54 8.19
N LYS A 46 -18.75 5.89 7.73
CA LYS A 46 -19.99 5.77 8.50
C LYS A 46 -19.76 4.88 9.73
N SER A 47 -20.35 5.27 10.86
CA SER A 47 -20.41 4.44 12.07
C SER A 47 -21.37 3.28 11.92
N GLY A 48 -21.13 2.19 12.65
CA GLY A 48 -22.04 1.06 12.72
C GLY A 48 -23.36 1.42 13.38
N THR A 49 -24.42 0.74 13.00
CA THR A 49 -25.74 0.83 13.63
C THR A 49 -26.22 -0.53 14.09
N VAL A 50 -26.99 -0.54 15.17
CA VAL A 50 -27.51 -1.76 15.79
C VAL A 50 -29.01 -1.62 16.00
N ASN A 51 -29.75 -2.64 15.56
CA ASN A 51 -31.20 -2.70 15.72
C ASN A 51 -31.62 -4.02 16.35
N LYS A 52 -32.43 -3.98 17.41
CA LYS A 52 -32.97 -5.19 18.02
C LYS A 52 -33.94 -5.89 17.06
N ILE A 53 -33.78 -7.23 16.87
CA ILE A 53 -34.64 -8.02 16.02
C ILE A 53 -35.76 -8.66 16.87
N PHE A 54 -35.37 -9.47 17.87
CA PHE A 54 -36.30 -10.14 18.77
C PHE A 54 -35.67 -10.35 20.15
N SER A 55 -36.52 -10.69 21.11
CA SER A 55 -36.15 -11.11 22.47
C SER A 55 -37.09 -12.23 22.89
N GLN A 56 -36.56 -13.39 23.30
CA GLN A 56 -37.31 -14.58 23.69
C GLN A 56 -36.74 -15.16 24.98
N LYS A 57 -37.61 -15.70 25.83
CA LYS A 57 -37.18 -16.45 26.99
C LYS A 57 -36.76 -17.86 26.57
N ILE A 58 -35.74 -18.41 27.21
CA ILE A 58 -35.32 -19.78 27.02
C ILE A 58 -36.26 -20.68 27.86
N ASP A 59 -36.73 -21.78 27.23
CA ASP A 59 -37.62 -22.74 27.86
C ASP A 59 -36.93 -23.61 28.94
N GLN A 60 -35.62 -23.73 28.86
CA GLN A 60 -34.79 -24.51 29.79
C GLN A 60 -33.54 -23.72 30.25
N LYS A 61 -33.24 -23.73 31.54
CA LYS A 61 -32.04 -23.10 32.08
C LYS A 61 -30.81 -23.96 31.71
N ILE A 62 -29.86 -23.36 30.98
CA ILE A 62 -28.61 -23.98 30.55
C ILE A 62 -27.45 -23.15 31.12
N ASP A 63 -26.44 -23.80 31.69
CA ASP A 63 -25.18 -23.16 32.09
C ASP A 63 -24.26 -23.09 30.88
N MET A 64 -24.18 -21.93 30.24
CA MET A 64 -23.55 -21.76 28.93
C MET A 64 -22.07 -21.44 29.09
N GLN A 65 -21.20 -22.40 28.75
CA GLN A 65 -19.73 -22.17 28.76
C GLN A 65 -19.22 -21.61 27.44
N HIS A 66 -19.71 -22.14 26.31
CA HIS A 66 -19.35 -21.70 24.97
C HIS A 66 -20.51 -21.97 24.00
N GLY A 67 -20.50 -21.31 22.82
CA GLY A 67 -21.52 -21.53 21.82
C GLY A 67 -21.04 -21.21 20.42
N MET A 68 -21.65 -21.80 19.42
CA MET A 68 -21.47 -21.56 17.99
C MET A 68 -22.80 -21.21 17.34
N LEU A 69 -22.77 -20.24 16.42
CA LEU A 69 -23.97 -19.71 15.73
C LEU A 69 -23.95 -20.10 14.26
N ASP A 70 -25.13 -20.44 13.71
CA ASP A 70 -25.28 -20.67 12.28
C ASP A 70 -25.06 -19.37 11.45
N GLU A 71 -24.85 -19.54 10.16
CA GLU A 71 -24.61 -18.42 9.21
C GLU A 71 -25.75 -17.38 9.23
N TYR A 72 -26.99 -17.83 9.50
CA TYR A 72 -28.19 -16.98 9.45
C TYR A 72 -28.60 -16.38 10.79
N GLY A 73 -27.94 -16.77 11.90
CA GLY A 73 -28.26 -16.32 13.24
C GLY A 73 -29.62 -16.78 13.73
N LEU A 74 -30.04 -18.00 13.41
CA LEU A 74 -31.32 -18.61 13.75
C LEU A 74 -31.21 -19.83 14.66
N SER A 75 -30.09 -20.57 14.56
CA SER A 75 -29.78 -21.74 15.36
C SER A 75 -28.42 -21.63 16.02
N ALA A 76 -28.32 -21.96 17.30
CA ALA A 76 -27.05 -22.03 18.02
C ALA A 76 -26.82 -23.40 18.65
N VAL A 77 -25.56 -23.83 18.70
CA VAL A 77 -25.14 -24.98 19.49
C VAL A 77 -24.44 -24.47 20.73
N ILE A 78 -24.91 -24.85 21.90
CA ILE A 78 -24.41 -24.40 23.20
C ILE A 78 -23.79 -25.59 23.93
N PHE A 79 -22.61 -25.44 24.48
CA PHE A 79 -21.93 -26.40 25.33
C PHE A 79 -22.07 -25.98 26.80
N ASP A 80 -22.54 -26.90 27.67
CA ASP A 80 -22.74 -26.68 29.12
C ASP A 80 -21.68 -27.37 30.00
N GLY A 81 -20.62 -27.95 29.39
CA GLY A 81 -19.63 -28.74 30.09
C GLY A 81 -19.90 -30.27 30.15
N LYS A 82 -21.09 -30.73 29.68
CA LYS A 82 -21.48 -32.13 29.65
C LYS A 82 -22.18 -32.54 28.36
N SER A 83 -22.93 -31.62 27.77
CA SER A 83 -23.83 -31.89 26.63
C SER A 83 -23.78 -30.74 25.66
N LEU A 84 -24.10 -31.00 24.39
CA LEU A 84 -24.28 -30.01 23.35
C LEU A 84 -25.81 -29.86 23.09
N TYR A 85 -26.29 -28.63 23.26
CA TYR A 85 -27.70 -28.29 23.04
C TYR A 85 -27.87 -27.51 21.75
N THR A 86 -28.79 -27.93 20.91
CA THR A 86 -29.21 -27.16 19.74
C THR A 86 -30.39 -26.29 20.11
N LEU A 87 -30.23 -24.99 20.03
CA LEU A 87 -31.18 -23.98 20.44
C LEU A 87 -31.74 -23.25 19.22
N SER A 88 -33.05 -23.21 19.09
CA SER A 88 -33.74 -22.34 18.10
C SER A 88 -33.93 -20.98 18.72
N LEU A 89 -33.21 -19.95 18.19
CA LEU A 89 -33.15 -18.60 18.74
C LEU A 89 -34.48 -17.84 18.61
N PRO A 90 -35.18 -17.84 17.44
CA PRO A 90 -36.42 -17.06 17.31
C PRO A 90 -37.57 -17.61 18.15
N VAL A 91 -37.55 -18.89 18.50
CA VAL A 91 -38.59 -19.54 19.28
C VAL A 91 -38.22 -19.67 20.76
N GLY A 92 -36.92 -19.66 21.10
CA GLY A 92 -36.40 -19.81 22.44
C GLY A 92 -36.48 -21.25 22.98
N LYS A 93 -36.52 -22.26 22.10
CA LYS A 93 -36.65 -23.69 22.50
C LYS A 93 -35.41 -24.49 22.16
N VAL A 94 -35.10 -25.46 23.02
CA VAL A 94 -34.13 -26.51 22.74
C VAL A 94 -34.74 -27.51 21.76
N VAL A 95 -34.12 -27.63 20.57
CA VAL A 95 -34.58 -28.52 19.50
C VAL A 95 -33.90 -29.88 19.55
N GLY A 96 -32.67 -29.95 20.07
CA GLY A 96 -31.92 -31.17 20.18
C GLY A 96 -30.92 -31.13 21.34
N LYS A 97 -30.59 -32.27 21.87
CA LYS A 97 -29.55 -32.48 22.89
C LYS A 97 -28.70 -33.66 22.47
N LYS A 98 -27.39 -33.52 22.50
CA LYS A 98 -26.42 -34.60 22.30
C LYS A 98 -25.59 -34.72 23.59
N ASP A 99 -25.83 -35.83 24.30
CA ASP A 99 -25.05 -36.15 25.51
C ASP A 99 -23.69 -36.74 25.10
N ILE A 100 -22.65 -36.49 25.92
CA ILE A 100 -21.33 -37.08 25.79
C ILE A 100 -21.28 -38.22 26.77
N ASP A 101 -20.92 -39.44 26.31
CA ASP A 101 -21.03 -40.68 27.06
C ASP A 101 -20.14 -40.73 28.34
N ALA A 102 -19.29 -39.75 28.55
CA ALA A 102 -18.43 -39.64 29.72
C ALA A 102 -18.32 -38.18 30.19
N LYS A 103 -17.92 -37.98 31.45
CA LYS A 103 -17.71 -36.63 32.00
C LYS A 103 -16.56 -35.97 31.30
N VAL A 104 -16.84 -34.75 30.70
CA VAL A 104 -15.83 -33.93 30.07
C VAL A 104 -14.93 -33.26 31.11
N THR A 105 -13.63 -33.36 30.95
CA THR A 105 -12.63 -32.80 31.85
C THR A 105 -11.97 -31.54 31.32
N ALA A 106 -11.86 -31.45 29.98
CA ALA A 106 -11.34 -30.28 29.28
C ALA A 106 -11.99 -30.17 27.89
N PHE A 107 -12.10 -28.95 27.38
CA PHE A 107 -12.57 -28.68 26.02
C PHE A 107 -11.75 -27.62 25.34
N GLY A 108 -11.58 -27.78 24.04
CA GLY A 108 -11.08 -26.76 23.11
C GLY A 108 -12.10 -26.54 22.00
N HIS A 109 -11.99 -25.45 21.30
CA HIS A 109 -12.88 -25.16 20.16
C HIS A 109 -12.09 -24.64 18.96
N ASN A 110 -12.62 -24.93 17.78
CA ASN A 110 -12.11 -24.41 16.52
C ASN A 110 -13.29 -23.87 15.70
N GLU A 111 -13.38 -22.57 15.61
CA GLU A 111 -14.47 -21.89 14.93
C GLU A 111 -14.43 -22.08 13.41
N LYS A 112 -13.22 -22.22 12.81
CA LYS A 112 -13.07 -22.42 11.37
C LYS A 112 -13.65 -23.77 10.91
N SER A 113 -13.50 -24.84 11.72
CA SER A 113 -14.05 -26.17 11.45
C SER A 113 -15.40 -26.39 12.10
N ASN A 114 -15.96 -25.42 12.83
CA ASN A 114 -17.16 -25.57 13.66
C ASN A 114 -17.08 -26.85 14.53
N SER A 115 -15.96 -27.06 15.24
CA SER A 115 -15.75 -28.27 16.04
C SER A 115 -15.32 -27.98 17.46
N TYR A 116 -15.68 -28.88 18.38
CA TYR A 116 -15.17 -28.94 19.74
C TYR A 116 -14.27 -30.17 19.89
N TYR A 117 -13.15 -30.00 20.58
CA TYR A 117 -12.31 -31.09 21.07
C TYR A 117 -12.63 -31.33 22.54
N LEU A 118 -13.10 -32.52 22.87
CA LEU A 118 -13.60 -32.86 24.19
C LEU A 118 -12.75 -33.99 24.77
N ALA A 119 -12.11 -33.73 25.90
CA ALA A 119 -11.39 -34.74 26.64
C ALA A 119 -12.27 -35.29 27.78
N THR A 120 -12.35 -36.60 27.90
CA THR A 120 -13.17 -37.30 28.92
C THR A 120 -12.32 -37.78 30.11
N GLU A 121 -12.97 -38.11 31.20
CA GLU A 121 -12.31 -38.63 32.40
C GLU A 121 -11.63 -39.99 32.20
N HIS A 122 -11.98 -40.71 31.14
CA HIS A 122 -11.38 -42.01 30.77
C HIS A 122 -10.22 -41.84 29.76
N GLY A 123 -9.75 -40.62 29.52
CA GLY A 123 -8.64 -40.38 28.61
C GLY A 123 -9.05 -40.43 27.09
N LYS A 124 -10.33 -40.51 26.78
CA LYS A 124 -10.83 -40.48 25.40
C LYS A 124 -10.96 -39.03 24.89
N ILE A 125 -10.46 -38.76 23.70
CA ILE A 125 -10.60 -37.48 23.02
C ILE A 125 -11.60 -37.63 21.89
N VAL A 126 -12.65 -36.81 21.91
CA VAL A 126 -13.74 -36.80 20.96
C VAL A 126 -13.80 -35.46 20.25
N GLU A 127 -13.90 -35.46 18.92
CA GLU A 127 -14.22 -34.28 18.14
C GLU A 127 -15.73 -34.23 17.89
N ALA A 128 -16.36 -33.13 18.30
CA ALA A 128 -17.76 -32.88 17.97
C ALA A 128 -17.82 -31.88 16.82
N VAL A 129 -18.16 -32.35 15.62
CA VAL A 129 -18.28 -31.56 14.41
C VAL A 129 -19.71 -31.09 14.24
N ILE A 130 -19.92 -29.78 14.10
CA ILE A 130 -21.23 -29.17 13.98
C ILE A 130 -21.47 -28.78 12.53
N LYS A 131 -22.53 -29.32 11.93
CA LYS A 131 -22.95 -29.00 10.56
C LYS A 131 -24.30 -28.29 10.58
N PHE A 132 -24.33 -27.06 10.18
CA PHE A 132 -25.58 -26.31 9.96
C PHE A 132 -25.98 -26.42 8.49
N THR A 133 -27.24 -26.80 8.22
CA THR A 133 -27.74 -26.88 6.85
C THR A 133 -29.05 -26.12 6.69
N LYS A 134 -29.22 -25.51 5.51
CA LYS A 134 -30.46 -24.84 5.11
C LYS A 134 -31.00 -25.50 3.84
N GLU A 135 -32.23 -25.90 3.86
CA GLU A 135 -32.91 -26.52 2.73
C GLU A 135 -34.14 -25.70 2.31
N VAL A 136 -34.37 -25.64 1.03
CA VAL A 136 -35.58 -25.00 0.46
C VAL A 136 -36.71 -26.03 0.45
N VAL A 137 -37.72 -25.80 1.26
CA VAL A 137 -38.95 -26.68 1.31
C VAL A 137 -39.98 -26.20 0.30
N ARG A 138 -40.14 -24.89 0.18
CA ARG A 138 -40.98 -24.25 -0.81
C ARG A 138 -40.23 -23.14 -1.50
N ASP A 139 -40.00 -23.29 -2.79
CA ASP A 139 -39.31 -22.30 -3.59
C ASP A 139 -40.22 -21.09 -3.86
N GLY A 140 -39.62 -19.90 -3.78
CA GLY A 140 -40.33 -18.65 -3.99
C GLY A 140 -39.51 -17.46 -3.49
N SER A 141 -39.92 -16.25 -3.89
CA SER A 141 -39.30 -15.03 -3.40
C SER A 141 -39.80 -14.74 -1.98
N PRO A 142 -38.91 -14.62 -0.96
CA PRO A 142 -39.31 -14.32 0.41
C PRO A 142 -39.90 -12.91 0.50
N LYS A 143 -41.21 -12.80 0.73
CA LYS A 143 -41.92 -11.52 0.90
C LYS A 143 -42.63 -11.49 2.24
N GLY A 144 -42.58 -10.33 2.89
CA GLY A 144 -43.19 -10.09 4.21
C GLY A 144 -42.26 -10.44 5.37
N THR A 145 -42.81 -10.41 6.59
CA THR A 145 -42.09 -10.81 7.81
C THR A 145 -42.10 -12.32 7.96
N PRO A 146 -40.97 -12.97 8.30
CA PRO A 146 -40.90 -14.39 8.51
C PRO A 146 -41.68 -14.81 9.77
N SER A 147 -42.36 -15.95 9.71
CA SER A 147 -42.85 -16.68 10.86
C SER A 147 -41.98 -17.90 11.14
N TYR A 148 -41.75 -18.19 12.41
CA TYR A 148 -40.89 -19.29 12.83
C TYR A 148 -41.70 -20.37 13.54
N SER A 149 -41.45 -21.63 13.19
CA SER A 149 -42.07 -22.78 13.84
C SER A 149 -41.06 -23.92 13.96
N ILE A 150 -41.28 -24.80 14.94
CA ILE A 150 -40.47 -26.01 15.12
C ILE A 150 -41.39 -27.22 14.84
N ASN A 151 -40.91 -28.11 13.96
CA ASN A 151 -41.57 -29.39 13.70
C ASN A 151 -40.49 -30.46 13.53
N ASP A 152 -40.65 -31.63 14.18
CA ASP A 152 -39.75 -32.79 14.10
C ASP A 152 -38.24 -32.45 14.26
N HIS A 153 -37.91 -31.64 15.27
CA HIS A 153 -36.55 -31.19 15.57
C HIS A 153 -35.91 -30.21 14.53
N TYR A 154 -36.72 -29.71 13.58
CA TYR A 154 -36.29 -28.76 12.58
C TYR A 154 -36.90 -27.38 12.84
N LEU A 155 -36.13 -26.31 12.58
CA LEU A 155 -36.63 -24.95 12.55
C LEU A 155 -37.10 -24.61 11.13
N TYR A 156 -38.34 -24.15 11.02
CA TYR A 156 -38.93 -23.64 9.77
C TYR A 156 -39.04 -22.15 9.81
N GLU A 157 -38.56 -21.51 8.78
CA GLU A 157 -38.76 -20.10 8.47
C GLU A 157 -39.70 -19.98 7.28
N SER A 158 -40.90 -19.45 7.52
CA SER A 158 -41.98 -19.39 6.52
C SER A 158 -42.28 -17.95 6.14
N TYR A 159 -42.28 -17.69 4.84
CA TYR A 159 -42.75 -16.46 4.20
C TYR A 159 -44.01 -16.72 3.43
N GLN A 160 -44.69 -15.68 2.91
CA GLN A 160 -45.91 -15.84 2.11
C GLN A 160 -45.71 -16.81 0.93
N ASN A 161 -44.54 -16.73 0.26
CA ASN A 161 -44.27 -17.50 -0.96
C ASN A 161 -43.06 -18.44 -0.88
N ALA A 162 -42.35 -18.49 0.25
CA ALA A 162 -41.16 -19.32 0.43
C ALA A 162 -41.15 -19.97 1.81
N GLN A 163 -40.55 -21.17 1.91
CA GLN A 163 -40.32 -21.84 3.18
C GLN A 163 -38.96 -22.51 3.19
N PHE A 164 -38.20 -22.27 4.26
CA PHE A 164 -36.88 -22.84 4.49
C PHE A 164 -36.88 -23.70 5.72
N ARG A 165 -36.12 -24.80 5.68
CA ARG A 165 -35.91 -25.70 6.80
C ARG A 165 -34.43 -25.59 7.24
N TYR A 166 -34.21 -25.38 8.51
CA TYR A 166 -32.88 -25.35 9.12
C TYR A 166 -32.69 -26.60 9.97
N SER A 167 -31.54 -27.28 9.77
CA SER A 167 -31.16 -28.40 10.61
C SER A 167 -29.74 -28.24 11.10
N THR A 168 -29.51 -28.82 12.29
CA THR A 168 -28.19 -28.84 12.93
C THR A 168 -27.86 -30.30 13.24
N ASN A 169 -26.80 -30.79 12.65
CA ASN A 169 -26.28 -32.11 12.93
C ASN A 169 -24.99 -32.02 13.76
N ILE A 170 -24.93 -32.81 14.84
CA ILE A 170 -23.73 -32.90 15.71
C ILE A 170 -23.22 -34.32 15.57
N GLU A 171 -22.06 -34.46 14.91
CA GLU A 171 -21.37 -35.72 14.71
C GLU A 171 -20.25 -35.83 15.77
N LEU A 172 -20.27 -36.91 16.58
CA LEU A 172 -19.19 -37.18 17.52
C LEU A 172 -18.23 -38.20 16.86
N VAL A 173 -17.00 -37.80 16.70
CA VAL A 173 -15.94 -38.63 16.10
C VAL A 173 -14.89 -38.90 17.20
N ASP A 174 -14.73 -40.19 17.51
CA ASP A 174 -13.67 -40.63 18.43
C ASP A 174 -12.31 -40.48 17.71
N ILE A 175 -11.40 -39.70 18.29
CA ILE A 175 -10.11 -39.41 17.64
C ILE A 175 -9.02 -40.29 18.22
N ILE A 176 -8.83 -40.28 19.55
CA ILE A 176 -7.73 -40.94 20.26
C ILE A 176 -8.23 -41.49 21.59
N GLU A 177 -7.80 -42.71 21.90
CA GLU A 177 -7.77 -43.20 23.27
C GLU A 177 -6.35 -43.05 23.80
N THR A 178 -6.17 -42.10 24.73
CA THR A 178 -4.85 -41.87 25.31
C THR A 178 -4.45 -43.07 26.15
N LYS A 179 -3.18 -43.48 26.04
CA LYS A 179 -2.58 -44.53 26.90
C LYS A 179 -2.29 -44.02 28.32
N SER A 180 -2.64 -42.79 28.63
CA SER A 180 -2.38 -42.16 29.90
C SER A 180 -3.58 -42.33 30.85
N ASP A 181 -3.38 -42.96 32.01
CA ASP A 181 -4.39 -43.04 33.07
C ASP A 181 -4.59 -41.71 33.82
N LYS A 182 -3.94 -40.64 33.36
CA LYS A 182 -3.98 -39.33 34.01
C LYS A 182 -5.06 -38.43 33.36
N LYS A 183 -5.69 -37.65 34.22
CA LYS A 183 -6.73 -36.70 33.79
C LYS A 183 -6.16 -35.59 32.87
N ILE A 184 -6.82 -35.37 31.74
CA ILE A 184 -6.53 -34.25 30.85
C ILE A 184 -7.14 -32.98 31.43
N VAL A 185 -6.34 -31.94 31.58
CA VAL A 185 -6.73 -30.66 32.18
C VAL A 185 -7.03 -29.58 31.11
N LEU A 186 -6.27 -29.58 30.02
CA LEU A 186 -6.45 -28.65 28.90
C LEU A 186 -6.28 -29.38 27.58
N ILE A 187 -7.02 -28.94 26.56
CA ILE A 187 -6.94 -29.49 25.23
C ILE A 187 -7.21 -28.35 24.19
N ASP A 188 -6.53 -28.40 23.08
CA ASP A 188 -6.84 -27.63 21.88
C ASP A 188 -6.48 -28.44 20.64
N GLY A 189 -7.10 -28.15 19.50
CA GLY A 189 -6.88 -28.89 18.27
C GLY A 189 -7.12 -28.07 17.02
N ILE A 190 -6.52 -28.53 15.93
CA ILE A 190 -6.73 -28.02 14.57
C ILE A 190 -6.98 -29.21 13.67
N SER A 191 -8.15 -29.29 13.04
CA SER A 191 -8.49 -30.30 12.05
C SER A 191 -8.59 -29.71 10.65
N SER A 192 -8.16 -30.52 9.69
CA SER A 192 -8.45 -30.37 8.27
C SER A 192 -8.94 -31.73 7.75
N ASP A 193 -9.41 -31.79 6.52
CA ASP A 193 -10.00 -33.03 5.96
C ASP A 193 -9.08 -34.26 6.09
N THR A 194 -7.76 -34.06 6.01
CA THR A 194 -6.77 -35.16 6.03
C THR A 194 -5.87 -35.17 7.24
N ASN A 195 -5.81 -34.10 8.00
CA ASN A 195 -4.85 -33.94 9.10
C ASN A 195 -5.50 -33.36 10.34
N ARG A 196 -5.30 -34.02 11.49
CA ARG A 196 -5.65 -33.51 12.82
C ARG A 196 -4.39 -33.29 13.65
N PHE A 197 -4.26 -32.14 14.25
CA PHE A 197 -3.17 -31.78 15.17
C PHE A 197 -3.79 -31.40 16.51
N ILE A 198 -3.51 -32.16 17.54
CA ILE A 198 -4.11 -32.03 18.87
C ILE A 198 -3.02 -31.92 19.91
N SER A 199 -3.20 -31.01 20.84
CA SER A 199 -2.32 -30.91 22.01
C SER A 199 -3.16 -30.90 23.29
N TYR A 200 -2.71 -31.64 24.29
CA TYR A 200 -3.37 -31.70 25.60
C TYR A 200 -2.36 -31.75 26.72
N LEU A 201 -2.74 -31.12 27.81
CA LEU A 201 -1.95 -31.11 29.05
C LEU A 201 -2.61 -32.05 30.08
N THR A 202 -1.83 -32.95 30.66
CA THR A 202 -2.26 -33.86 31.73
C THR A 202 -1.98 -33.28 33.12
N GLU A 203 -2.62 -33.81 34.15
CA GLU A 203 -2.51 -33.36 35.55
C GLU A 203 -1.08 -33.47 36.11
N ASP A 204 -0.28 -34.41 35.63
CA ASP A 204 1.14 -34.59 35.92
C ASP A 204 2.07 -33.62 35.19
N LYS A 205 1.50 -32.61 34.52
CA LYS A 205 2.20 -31.51 33.79
C LYS A 205 3.00 -31.97 32.58
N ILE A 206 2.57 -33.10 31.97
CA ILE A 206 3.11 -33.52 30.67
C ILE A 206 2.23 -32.95 29.56
N LEU A 207 2.84 -32.23 28.63
CA LEU A 207 2.18 -31.78 27.40
C LEU A 207 2.37 -32.84 26.32
N HIS A 208 1.28 -33.34 25.80
CA HIS A 208 1.24 -34.24 24.66
C HIS A 208 0.91 -33.50 23.40
N VAL A 209 1.50 -33.90 22.29
CA VAL A 209 1.27 -33.38 20.97
C VAL A 209 1.09 -34.52 20.00
N ASP A 210 -0.11 -34.67 19.47
CA ASP A 210 -0.51 -35.76 18.59
C ASP A 210 -0.88 -35.26 17.22
N GLN A 211 -0.37 -35.93 16.20
CA GLN A 211 -0.68 -35.66 14.81
C GLN A 211 -1.24 -36.90 14.14
N LEU A 212 -2.45 -36.80 13.63
CA LEU A 212 -3.12 -37.85 12.85
C LEU A 212 -3.14 -37.45 11.39
N GLU A 213 -2.54 -38.26 10.55
CA GLU A 213 -2.60 -38.13 9.11
C GLU A 213 -3.47 -39.25 8.52
N THR A 214 -4.52 -38.87 7.82
CA THR A 214 -5.41 -39.80 7.13
C THR A 214 -5.04 -39.80 5.64
N LYS A 215 -4.58 -40.94 5.14
CA LYS A 215 -4.23 -41.18 3.73
C LYS A 215 -5.21 -42.15 3.11
N GLU A 216 -5.88 -41.73 2.07
CA GLU A 216 -6.72 -42.64 1.26
C GLU A 216 -5.87 -43.19 0.11
N ASN A 217 -5.78 -44.50 0.04
CA ASN A 217 -5.14 -45.16 -1.10
C ASN A 217 -6.06 -45.07 -2.32
N ILE A 218 -5.67 -44.22 -3.28
CA ILE A 218 -6.43 -43.91 -4.48
C ILE A 218 -6.81 -45.17 -5.30
N MET A 219 -6.02 -46.27 -5.17
CA MET A 219 -6.27 -47.51 -5.90
C MET A 219 -7.19 -48.48 -5.17
N THR A 220 -7.12 -48.53 -3.85
CA THR A 220 -7.89 -49.51 -3.05
C THR A 220 -9.07 -48.91 -2.29
N GLY A 221 -9.13 -47.59 -2.17
CA GLY A 221 -10.10 -46.89 -1.34
C GLY A 221 -9.91 -47.12 0.18
N GLU A 222 -8.81 -47.78 0.59
CA GLU A 222 -8.48 -47.95 1.99
C GLU A 222 -8.00 -46.67 2.62
N VAL A 223 -8.62 -46.32 3.75
CA VAL A 223 -8.25 -45.16 4.56
C VAL A 223 -7.31 -45.62 5.67
N ILE A 224 -6.05 -45.19 5.63
CA ILE A 224 -5.06 -45.49 6.66
C ILE A 224 -4.85 -44.21 7.48
N THR A 225 -4.98 -44.34 8.80
CA THR A 225 -4.70 -43.24 9.73
C THR A 225 -3.40 -43.53 10.48
N ASP A 226 -2.39 -42.69 10.25
CA ASP A 226 -1.10 -42.72 10.94
C ASP A 226 -1.14 -41.79 12.14
N LEU A 227 -0.83 -42.30 13.34
CA LEU A 227 -0.71 -41.52 14.57
C LEU A 227 0.76 -41.30 14.90
N SER A 228 1.17 -40.05 14.97
CA SER A 228 2.48 -39.65 15.52
C SER A 228 2.28 -38.94 16.84
N GLU A 229 3.02 -39.35 17.86
CA GLU A 229 2.94 -38.84 19.26
C GLU A 229 4.26 -38.20 19.68
N SER A 230 4.18 -37.05 20.32
CA SER A 230 5.33 -36.38 20.97
C SER A 230 4.91 -35.84 22.34
N LYS A 231 5.87 -35.69 23.25
CA LYS A 231 5.59 -35.19 24.60
C LYS A 231 6.73 -34.36 25.16
N ILE A 232 6.38 -33.42 26.02
CA ILE A 232 7.35 -32.62 26.78
C ILE A 232 6.94 -32.53 28.24
N ASP A 233 7.88 -32.81 29.17
CA ASP A 233 7.67 -32.65 30.61
C ASP A 233 7.87 -31.20 31.04
N LEU A 234 6.80 -30.56 31.50
CA LEU A 234 6.77 -29.16 31.96
C LEU A 234 6.77 -29.05 33.49
N SER A 235 7.02 -30.13 34.23
CA SER A 235 6.98 -30.17 35.72
C SER A 235 7.90 -29.12 36.34
N LYS A 236 9.04 -28.81 35.72
CA LYS A 236 10.03 -27.82 36.21
C LYS A 236 9.57 -26.37 35.94
N ASN A 237 8.81 -26.12 34.85
CA ASN A 237 8.39 -24.79 34.41
C ASN A 237 7.01 -24.40 34.97
N ILE A 238 6.15 -25.40 35.24
CA ILE A 238 4.85 -25.18 35.86
C ILE A 238 5.00 -25.25 37.38
N SER A 239 5.47 -24.17 38.01
CA SER A 239 5.53 -24.03 39.47
C SER A 239 4.21 -23.41 39.96
N GLY A 240 3.51 -24.06 40.89
CA GLY A 240 2.25 -23.58 41.48
C GLY A 240 1.01 -23.97 40.69
N ALA A 241 0.16 -22.99 40.37
CA ALA A 241 -1.10 -23.20 39.65
C ALA A 241 -0.90 -23.71 38.22
N LEU A 242 -1.80 -24.60 37.77
CA LEU A 242 -1.85 -25.07 36.38
C LEU A 242 -2.23 -23.93 35.42
N PRO A 243 -1.81 -24.00 34.17
CA PRO A 243 -2.27 -23.04 33.15
C PRO A 243 -3.80 -23.13 32.96
N LYS A 244 -4.41 -22.03 32.60
CA LYS A 244 -5.87 -21.94 32.37
C LYS A 244 -6.24 -22.12 30.88
N TYR A 245 -5.35 -21.75 29.96
CA TYR A 245 -5.59 -21.86 28.53
C TYR A 245 -4.40 -22.51 27.82
N LEU A 246 -4.72 -23.36 26.85
CA LEU A 246 -3.81 -23.96 25.90
C LEU A 246 -4.31 -23.56 24.51
N LYS A 247 -3.44 -23.02 23.66
CA LYS A 247 -3.79 -22.60 22.30
C LYS A 247 -2.70 -22.98 21.30
N ILE A 248 -3.11 -23.46 20.12
CA ILE A 248 -2.24 -23.88 19.02
C ILE A 248 -2.36 -22.85 17.90
N ASN A 249 -1.25 -22.35 17.36
CA ASN A 249 -1.27 -21.42 16.22
C ASN A 249 -1.65 -22.13 14.90
N SER A 250 -2.10 -21.35 13.88
CA SER A 250 -2.56 -21.90 12.60
C SER A 250 -1.53 -22.74 11.85
N SER A 251 -0.24 -22.39 11.97
CA SER A 251 0.87 -23.10 11.32
C SER A 251 1.32 -24.36 12.06
N LYS A 252 0.74 -24.68 13.23
CA LYS A 252 1.08 -25.82 14.08
C LYS A 252 2.55 -25.81 14.58
N THR A 253 3.19 -24.64 14.53
CA THR A 253 4.60 -24.47 14.91
C THR A 253 4.81 -24.00 16.33
N SER A 254 3.74 -23.61 17.03
CA SER A 254 3.82 -23.10 18.40
C SER A 254 2.58 -23.48 19.19
N ILE A 255 2.81 -23.99 20.40
CA ILE A 255 1.78 -24.24 21.41
C ILE A 255 2.01 -23.26 22.57
N MET A 256 0.95 -22.61 22.99
CA MET A 256 1.00 -21.53 23.97
C MET A 256 0.18 -21.84 25.20
N LEU A 257 0.78 -21.74 26.37
CA LEU A 257 0.14 -21.91 27.67
C LEU A 257 0.03 -20.58 28.40
N PHE A 258 -1.15 -20.28 28.91
CA PHE A 258 -1.43 -19.04 29.63
C PHE A 258 -1.97 -19.33 31.02
N PHE A 259 -1.42 -18.62 32.01
CA PHE A 259 -1.79 -18.73 33.40
C PHE A 259 -2.64 -17.53 33.83
N THR A 260 -3.50 -17.74 34.80
CA THR A 260 -4.38 -16.67 35.31
C THR A 260 -3.59 -15.48 35.88
N ASP A 261 -2.38 -15.71 36.40
CA ASP A 261 -1.50 -14.68 36.98
C ASP A 261 -0.66 -13.91 35.96
N GLY A 262 -0.90 -14.14 34.67
CA GLY A 262 -0.19 -13.48 33.57
C GLY A 262 1.12 -14.16 33.16
N ARG A 263 1.47 -15.34 33.69
CA ARG A 263 2.57 -16.15 33.15
C ARG A 263 2.20 -16.72 31.79
N PHE A 264 3.21 -16.88 30.93
CA PHE A 264 3.10 -17.35 29.55
C PHE A 264 4.28 -18.27 29.23
N ILE A 265 4.01 -19.40 28.61
CA ILE A 265 5.01 -20.34 28.10
C ILE A 265 4.67 -20.64 26.64
N SER A 266 5.62 -20.45 25.75
CA SER A 266 5.55 -20.86 24.34
C SER A 266 6.44 -22.05 24.08
N ILE A 267 5.92 -23.03 23.37
CA ILE A 267 6.61 -24.27 23.00
C ILE A 267 6.72 -24.31 21.47
N ASP A 268 7.94 -24.36 20.96
CA ASP A 268 8.23 -24.55 19.54
C ASP A 268 8.02 -26.02 19.16
N THR A 269 7.15 -26.24 18.17
CA THR A 269 6.80 -27.56 17.61
C THR A 269 7.16 -27.67 16.13
N LYS A 270 8.07 -26.82 15.61
CA LYS A 270 8.59 -26.95 14.24
C LYS A 270 9.26 -28.31 14.02
N ASP A 271 10.03 -28.76 14.99
CA ASP A 271 10.48 -30.14 15.08
C ASP A 271 9.49 -30.92 15.96
N PHE A 272 8.56 -31.61 15.31
CA PHE A 272 7.50 -32.39 15.97
C PHE A 272 8.07 -33.42 16.96
N ASN A 273 9.19 -34.08 16.62
CA ASN A 273 9.78 -35.14 17.45
C ASN A 273 10.49 -34.61 18.69
N ASN A 274 10.83 -33.33 18.73
CA ASN A 274 11.60 -32.73 19.82
C ASN A 274 11.08 -31.30 20.16
N PRO A 275 9.87 -31.19 20.71
CA PRO A 275 9.29 -29.91 21.10
C PRO A 275 10.11 -29.28 22.24
N LYS A 276 10.34 -27.95 22.15
CA LYS A 276 11.17 -27.18 23.08
C LYS A 276 10.47 -25.92 23.53
N ILE A 277 10.72 -25.52 24.78
CA ILE A 277 10.28 -24.21 25.26
C ILE A 277 11.07 -23.14 24.51
N SER A 278 10.33 -22.28 23.82
CA SER A 278 10.90 -21.13 23.04
C SER A 278 10.92 -19.84 23.84
N GLU A 279 9.91 -19.62 24.67
CA GLU A 279 9.79 -18.41 25.48
C GLU A 279 9.03 -18.70 26.78
N GLU A 280 9.52 -18.13 27.90
CA GLU A 280 8.83 -18.11 29.18
C GLU A 280 8.91 -16.72 29.76
N LYS A 281 7.75 -16.09 30.05
CA LYS A 281 7.69 -14.73 30.62
C LYS A 281 6.40 -14.46 31.35
N LYS A 282 6.36 -13.35 32.07
CA LYS A 282 5.16 -12.77 32.64
C LYS A 282 4.69 -11.62 31.75
N ILE A 283 3.50 -11.76 31.11
CA ILE A 283 2.93 -10.78 30.20
C ILE A 283 2.20 -9.65 30.93
N PHE A 284 1.69 -9.91 32.14
CA PHE A 284 1.06 -8.91 33.00
C PHE A 284 1.64 -9.00 34.40
N GLU A 285 2.02 -7.87 35.02
CA GLU A 285 2.48 -7.80 36.41
C GLU A 285 1.31 -7.65 37.40
N ASP A 286 0.36 -6.74 37.10
CA ASP A 286 -0.71 -6.31 38.01
C ASP A 286 -2.11 -6.68 37.56
N ARG A 287 -2.23 -7.50 36.50
CA ARG A 287 -3.52 -7.89 35.92
C ARG A 287 -3.66 -9.41 35.85
N LYS A 288 -4.88 -9.89 35.96
CA LYS A 288 -5.21 -11.31 35.82
C LYS A 288 -5.92 -11.57 34.52
N ILE A 289 -5.57 -12.65 33.83
CA ILE A 289 -6.25 -13.08 32.62
C ILE A 289 -7.62 -13.67 33.00
N THR A 290 -8.68 -13.10 32.45
CA THR A 290 -10.06 -13.55 32.66
C THR A 290 -10.57 -14.41 31.53
N TYR A 291 -10.32 -13.97 30.27
CA TYR A 291 -10.73 -14.68 29.06
C TYR A 291 -9.63 -14.58 27.99
N LEU A 292 -9.57 -15.57 27.11
CA LEU A 292 -8.59 -15.63 26.03
C LEU A 292 -9.14 -16.38 24.82
N ASP A 293 -8.94 -15.83 23.64
CA ASP A 293 -9.24 -16.48 22.36
C ASP A 293 -8.37 -16.00 21.21
N PHE A 294 -8.43 -16.70 20.07
CA PHE A 294 -7.76 -16.29 18.84
C PHE A 294 -8.63 -15.36 17.99
N LEU A 295 -8.02 -14.46 17.26
CA LEU A 295 -8.63 -13.84 16.07
C LEU A 295 -8.64 -14.82 14.89
N ILE A 296 -9.47 -14.52 13.89
CA ILE A 296 -9.51 -15.26 12.63
C ILE A 296 -8.09 -15.48 12.08
N GLY A 297 -7.79 -16.71 11.64
CA GLY A 297 -6.46 -17.10 11.17
C GLY A 297 -5.54 -17.63 12.26
N ARG A 298 -5.93 -17.57 13.55
CA ARG A 298 -5.21 -18.14 14.71
C ARG A 298 -3.72 -17.72 14.83
N ASN A 299 -3.40 -16.50 14.41
CA ASN A 299 -2.06 -15.92 14.53
C ASN A 299 -1.97 -14.88 15.64
N SER A 300 -3.07 -14.16 15.91
CA SER A 300 -3.18 -13.12 16.93
C SER A 300 -4.06 -13.60 18.08
N ILE A 301 -3.62 -13.38 19.30
CA ILE A 301 -4.33 -13.76 20.53
C ILE A 301 -4.93 -12.53 21.19
N LEU A 302 -6.21 -12.64 21.52
CA LEU A 302 -6.98 -11.70 22.32
C LEU A 302 -6.89 -12.11 23.78
N ILE A 303 -6.43 -11.25 24.66
CA ILE A 303 -6.32 -11.50 26.11
C ILE A 303 -7.14 -10.45 26.86
N GLY A 304 -8.24 -10.87 27.44
CA GLY A 304 -9.06 -10.07 28.34
C GLY A 304 -8.59 -10.15 29.78
N ASP A 305 -8.64 -9.03 30.49
CA ASP A 305 -8.17 -8.93 31.86
C ASP A 305 -9.26 -8.49 32.86
N ASN A 306 -8.89 -8.51 34.13
CA ASN A 306 -9.76 -8.15 35.24
C ASN A 306 -10.00 -6.63 35.41
N LYS A 307 -9.33 -5.79 34.59
CA LYS A 307 -9.50 -4.34 34.57
C LYS A 307 -10.28 -3.85 33.33
N GLY A 308 -10.85 -4.77 32.56
CA GLY A 308 -11.66 -4.48 31.37
C GLY A 308 -10.88 -4.16 30.11
N PHE A 309 -9.58 -4.45 30.05
CA PHE A 309 -8.80 -4.34 28.82
C PHE A 309 -8.80 -5.64 28.04
N VAL A 310 -8.81 -5.52 26.72
CA VAL A 310 -8.50 -6.60 25.80
C VAL A 310 -7.24 -6.21 25.05
N THR A 311 -6.17 -6.98 25.25
CA THR A 311 -4.87 -6.77 24.57
C THR A 311 -4.66 -7.81 23.50
N ILE A 312 -4.02 -7.41 22.40
CA ILE A 312 -3.75 -8.28 21.26
C ILE A 312 -2.27 -8.50 21.12
N TRP A 313 -1.89 -9.76 20.99
CA TRP A 313 -0.52 -10.24 21.01
C TRP A 313 -0.22 -11.14 19.82
N TRP A 314 0.99 -10.99 19.24
CA TRP A 314 1.58 -11.93 18.28
C TRP A 314 3.11 -11.90 18.31
N PRO A 315 3.80 -12.90 17.74
CA PRO A 315 5.25 -12.90 17.63
C PRO A 315 5.75 -11.78 16.70
N THR A 316 6.71 -10.96 17.20
CA THR A 316 7.43 -9.94 16.43
C THR A 316 8.92 -10.21 16.48
N GLU A 317 9.69 -9.74 15.50
CA GLU A 317 11.15 -9.82 15.56
C GLU A 317 11.70 -9.11 16.78
N ASP A 318 12.63 -9.76 17.47
CA ASP A 318 13.34 -9.16 18.60
C ASP A 318 14.25 -8.02 18.11
N PRO A 319 14.08 -6.78 18.62
CA PRO A 319 14.93 -5.66 18.25
C PRO A 319 16.42 -5.88 18.53
N GLN A 320 16.76 -6.80 19.45
CA GLN A 320 18.15 -7.08 19.89
C GLN A 320 18.78 -8.27 19.17
N SER A 321 17.99 -9.14 18.55
CA SER A 321 18.47 -10.37 17.92
C SER A 321 17.72 -10.66 16.63
N LYS A 322 18.38 -10.43 15.48
CA LYS A 322 17.83 -10.81 14.17
C LYS A 322 17.54 -12.32 14.13
N ASN A 323 16.37 -12.69 13.63
CA ASN A 323 15.82 -14.06 13.51
C ASN A 323 15.22 -14.67 14.79
N ASN A 324 15.20 -13.97 15.93
CA ASN A 324 14.42 -14.38 17.09
C ASN A 324 13.07 -13.66 17.10
N TYR A 325 12.00 -14.38 17.43
CA TYR A 325 10.66 -13.84 17.58
C TYR A 325 10.26 -13.85 19.03
N VAL A 326 9.73 -12.73 19.51
CA VAL A 326 9.24 -12.54 20.88
C VAL A 326 7.75 -12.21 20.84
N PHE A 327 6.97 -12.86 21.69
CA PHE A 327 5.53 -12.62 21.81
C PHE A 327 5.28 -11.23 22.40
N SER A 328 4.74 -10.30 21.62
CA SER A 328 4.65 -8.87 21.94
C SER A 328 3.22 -8.35 21.94
N GLN A 329 2.94 -7.40 22.83
CA GLN A 329 1.67 -6.67 22.85
C GLN A 329 1.68 -5.61 21.76
N ILE A 330 0.65 -5.62 20.88
CA ILE A 330 0.55 -4.71 19.74
C ILE A 330 -0.60 -3.72 19.90
N TYR A 331 -1.77 -4.22 20.28
CA TYR A 331 -2.95 -3.39 20.46
C TYR A 331 -3.54 -3.55 21.87
N SER A 332 -4.25 -2.54 22.33
CA SER A 332 -5.01 -2.55 23.58
C SER A 332 -6.34 -1.82 23.38
N PHE A 333 -7.41 -2.46 23.77
CA PHE A 333 -8.79 -1.96 23.68
C PHE A 333 -9.41 -1.96 25.08
N TYR A 334 -10.29 -1.00 25.33
CA TYR A 334 -10.92 -0.85 26.64
C TYR A 334 -12.42 -1.03 26.53
N SER A 335 -13.00 -1.89 27.38
CA SER A 335 -14.43 -2.22 27.36
C SER A 335 -15.34 -1.15 27.96
N GLY A 336 -14.75 -0.03 28.41
CA GLY A 336 -15.50 1.15 28.89
C GLY A 336 -15.76 1.23 30.39
N ASN A 337 -15.53 0.17 31.17
CA ASN A 337 -15.64 0.16 32.64
C ASN A 337 -14.50 -0.66 33.22
N ASP A 338 -13.96 -0.30 34.39
CA ASP A 338 -12.92 -1.06 35.10
C ASP A 338 -13.48 -2.38 35.71
N VAL A 339 -14.15 -3.14 34.87
CA VAL A 339 -14.85 -4.38 35.21
C VAL A 339 -14.25 -5.52 34.39
N PRO A 340 -14.07 -6.72 34.97
CA PRO A 340 -13.47 -7.84 34.25
C PRO A 340 -14.14 -8.17 32.92
N VAL A 341 -13.32 -8.55 31.93
CA VAL A 341 -13.83 -9.10 30.67
C VAL A 341 -14.38 -10.49 30.95
N LYS A 342 -15.66 -10.73 30.65
CA LYS A 342 -16.35 -11.98 30.88
C LYS A 342 -16.20 -12.92 29.69
N PHE A 343 -16.33 -12.40 28.47
CA PHE A 343 -16.31 -13.18 27.24
C PHE A 343 -15.80 -12.35 26.07
N ILE A 344 -15.04 -12.97 25.16
CA ILE A 344 -14.59 -12.39 23.89
C ILE A 344 -15.05 -13.33 22.79
N TYR A 345 -15.63 -12.77 21.71
CA TYR A 345 -16.02 -13.53 20.54
C TYR A 345 -15.40 -12.91 19.28
N PRO A 346 -14.47 -13.60 18.61
CA PRO A 346 -13.86 -13.12 17.37
C PRO A 346 -14.83 -13.25 16.18
N SER A 347 -14.67 -12.39 15.20
CA SER A 347 -15.37 -12.50 13.92
C SER A 347 -14.82 -13.64 13.08
N HIS A 348 -15.69 -14.31 12.32
CA HIS A 348 -15.30 -15.33 11.35
C HIS A 348 -14.89 -14.75 9.98
N ARG A 349 -15.04 -13.44 9.76
CA ARG A 349 -14.91 -12.84 8.44
C ARG A 349 -13.79 -11.79 8.34
N ASP A 350 -13.54 -11.09 9.42
CA ASP A 350 -12.58 -9.98 9.48
C ASP A 350 -11.88 -9.93 10.85
N LYS A 351 -11.04 -8.95 11.07
CA LYS A 351 -10.31 -8.77 12.34
C LYS A 351 -11.12 -8.02 13.39
N SER A 352 -12.46 -8.10 13.35
CA SER A 352 -13.34 -7.57 14.38
C SER A 352 -13.54 -8.59 15.52
N PHE A 353 -13.90 -8.11 16.69
CA PHE A 353 -14.22 -8.94 17.85
C PHE A 353 -15.18 -8.22 18.79
N LEU A 354 -16.00 -9.01 19.48
CA LEU A 354 -16.95 -8.58 20.50
C LEU A 354 -16.33 -8.78 21.87
N ILE A 355 -16.59 -7.85 22.78
CA ILE A 355 -16.21 -7.93 24.20
C ILE A 355 -17.49 -7.83 25.02
N LEU A 356 -17.76 -8.82 25.87
CA LEU A 356 -18.76 -8.78 26.91
C LEU A 356 -18.05 -8.68 28.27
N ASN A 357 -18.35 -7.64 29.04
CA ASN A 357 -17.81 -7.50 30.39
C ASN A 357 -18.80 -8.00 31.47
N GLU A 358 -18.35 -8.12 32.72
CA GLU A 358 -19.20 -8.61 33.83
C GLU A 358 -20.37 -7.68 34.16
N SER A 359 -20.30 -6.36 33.79
CA SER A 359 -21.44 -5.44 33.93
C SER A 359 -22.52 -5.67 32.86
N GLY A 360 -22.30 -6.55 31.89
CA GLY A 360 -23.23 -6.82 30.80
C GLY A 360 -23.09 -5.88 29.60
N ARG A 361 -22.16 -4.94 29.60
CA ARG A 361 -21.87 -4.08 28.44
C ARG A 361 -21.20 -4.88 27.34
N LEU A 362 -21.65 -4.67 26.12
CA LEU A 362 -21.13 -5.27 24.91
C LEU A 362 -20.50 -4.19 24.03
N SER A 363 -19.22 -4.37 23.68
CA SER A 363 -18.47 -3.48 22.77
C SER A 363 -17.89 -4.28 21.62
N MET A 364 -17.89 -3.72 20.42
CA MET A 364 -17.25 -4.33 19.24
C MET A 364 -16.16 -3.43 18.68
N TYR A 365 -15.03 -4.00 18.39
CA TYR A 365 -13.86 -3.33 17.85
C TYR A 365 -13.34 -4.05 16.61
N HIS A 366 -12.67 -3.30 15.73
CA HIS A 366 -11.83 -3.87 14.68
C HIS A 366 -10.36 -3.67 15.05
N MET A 367 -9.58 -4.74 15.05
CA MET A 367 -8.21 -4.75 15.54
C MET A 367 -7.32 -3.72 14.84
N THR A 368 -7.12 -3.90 13.54
CA THR A 368 -6.10 -3.19 12.76
C THR A 368 -6.40 -1.72 12.56
N SER A 369 -7.67 -1.38 12.30
CA SER A 369 -8.09 0.01 12.16
C SER A 369 -8.21 0.73 13.50
N GLY A 370 -8.31 -0.01 14.62
CA GLY A 370 -8.59 0.53 15.94
C GLY A 370 -9.99 1.12 16.08
N LYS A 371 -10.90 0.87 15.11
CA LYS A 371 -12.23 1.46 15.07
C LYS A 371 -13.13 0.84 16.12
N HIS A 372 -13.73 1.67 16.95
CA HIS A 372 -14.85 1.30 17.78
C HIS A 372 -16.10 1.22 16.91
N LEU A 373 -16.68 0.03 16.77
CA LEU A 373 -17.74 -0.23 15.82
C LEU A 373 -19.12 -0.02 16.42
N VAL A 374 -19.36 -0.60 17.61
CA VAL A 374 -20.66 -0.62 18.27
C VAL A 374 -20.48 -0.71 19.77
N ASP A 375 -21.35 -0.02 20.50
CA ASP A 375 -21.62 -0.21 21.93
C ASP A 375 -23.09 -0.58 22.13
N LEU A 376 -23.33 -1.53 23.02
CA LEU A 376 -24.65 -2.03 23.38
C LEU A 376 -24.69 -2.27 24.89
N GLU A 377 -25.75 -1.81 25.50
CA GLU A 377 -26.17 -2.26 26.82
C GLU A 377 -27.40 -3.17 26.61
N PRO A 378 -27.19 -4.48 26.43
CA PRO A 378 -28.26 -5.40 26.18
C PRO A 378 -29.16 -5.46 27.43
N ASN A 379 -30.47 -5.22 27.26
CA ASN A 379 -31.45 -5.44 28.31
C ASN A 379 -31.67 -6.94 28.56
N VAL A 380 -30.62 -7.64 28.91
CA VAL A 380 -30.63 -9.08 29.22
C VAL A 380 -30.20 -9.24 30.66
N SER A 381 -31.07 -9.85 31.48
CA SER A 381 -30.69 -10.23 32.82
C SER A 381 -29.67 -11.36 32.76
N ASN A 382 -28.52 -11.15 33.40
CA ASN A 382 -27.41 -12.11 33.50
C ASN A 382 -26.90 -12.65 32.12
N PRO A 383 -26.31 -11.81 31.24
CA PRO A 383 -25.77 -12.28 30.00
C PRO A 383 -24.60 -13.25 30.26
N GLN A 384 -24.67 -14.46 29.73
CA GLN A 384 -23.63 -15.49 29.92
C GLN A 384 -22.60 -15.46 28.78
N ILE A 385 -23.07 -15.54 27.52
CA ILE A 385 -22.22 -15.55 26.33
C ILE A 385 -22.80 -14.65 25.25
N VAL A 386 -21.94 -14.24 24.34
CA VAL A 386 -22.32 -13.49 23.13
C VAL A 386 -21.81 -14.23 21.90
N LEU A 387 -22.62 -14.28 20.85
CA LEU A 387 -22.30 -14.97 19.61
C LEU A 387 -22.49 -14.01 18.44
N LEU A 388 -21.63 -14.12 17.45
CA LEU A 388 -21.67 -13.41 16.19
C LEU A 388 -21.86 -14.41 15.05
N ASN A 389 -22.76 -14.14 14.12
CA ASN A 389 -22.92 -15.03 12.98
C ASN A 389 -21.78 -14.86 11.96
N GLN A 390 -21.60 -15.86 11.09
CA GLN A 390 -20.52 -15.87 10.10
C GLN A 390 -20.58 -14.71 9.09
N LYS A 391 -21.75 -14.07 8.89
CA LYS A 391 -21.92 -12.90 8.03
C LYS A 391 -21.57 -11.57 8.70
N ASN A 392 -21.31 -11.56 10.01
CA ASN A 392 -21.10 -10.35 10.82
C ASN A 392 -22.27 -9.36 10.79
N ASP A 393 -23.48 -9.81 10.47
CA ASP A 393 -24.68 -8.99 10.38
C ASP A 393 -25.65 -9.18 11.55
N LYS A 394 -25.40 -10.17 12.45
CA LYS A 394 -26.23 -10.42 13.63
C LYS A 394 -25.40 -10.78 14.86
N VAL A 395 -25.74 -10.17 15.98
CA VAL A 395 -25.24 -10.52 17.32
C VAL A 395 -26.38 -11.11 18.14
N VAL A 396 -26.09 -12.18 18.83
CA VAL A 396 -27.01 -12.84 19.75
C VAL A 396 -26.40 -12.83 21.16
N VAL A 397 -27.11 -12.24 22.11
CA VAL A 397 -26.75 -12.27 23.51
C VAL A 397 -27.60 -13.32 24.21
N LEU A 398 -26.94 -14.28 24.84
CA LEU A 398 -27.57 -15.41 25.52
C LEU A 398 -27.39 -15.28 27.03
N GLY A 399 -28.46 -15.46 27.74
CA GLY A 399 -28.57 -15.47 29.19
C GLY A 399 -29.89 -16.12 29.58
N ASP A 400 -30.61 -15.60 30.59
CA ASP A 400 -31.97 -16.05 30.90
C ASP A 400 -32.96 -15.72 29.77
N VAL A 401 -32.57 -14.77 28.91
CA VAL A 401 -33.32 -14.32 27.72
C VAL A 401 -32.37 -14.27 26.54
N ILE A 402 -32.82 -14.76 25.38
CA ILE A 402 -32.14 -14.60 24.10
C ILE A 402 -32.50 -13.24 23.53
N THR A 403 -31.52 -12.43 23.17
CA THR A 403 -31.78 -11.19 22.43
C THR A 403 -30.91 -11.15 21.19
N SER A 404 -31.53 -11.00 20.02
CA SER A 404 -30.85 -10.90 18.73
C SER A 404 -30.90 -9.45 18.23
N TYR A 405 -29.76 -8.99 17.74
CA TYR A 405 -29.56 -7.66 17.16
C TYR A 405 -29.04 -7.80 15.73
N LYS A 406 -29.56 -6.97 14.83
CA LYS A 406 -29.02 -6.78 13.49
C LYS A 406 -27.92 -5.73 13.56
N LEU A 407 -26.76 -6.07 13.01
CA LEU A 407 -25.62 -5.16 12.83
C LEU A 407 -25.60 -4.65 11.38
N ASP A 408 -25.41 -3.35 11.22
CA ASP A 408 -25.04 -2.72 9.95
C ASP A 408 -23.73 -1.97 10.18
N ILE A 409 -22.61 -2.66 9.90
CA ILE A 409 -21.25 -2.15 10.13
C ILE A 409 -20.54 -2.12 8.77
N PRO A 410 -20.75 -1.05 7.99
CA PRO A 410 -20.06 -0.89 6.73
C PRO A 410 -18.58 -0.56 6.99
N HIS A 411 -17.71 -1.26 6.28
CA HIS A 411 -16.28 -0.94 6.18
C HIS A 411 -15.54 -0.80 7.54
N PRO A 412 -15.53 -1.85 8.39
CA PRO A 412 -14.90 -1.80 9.73
C PRO A 412 -13.38 -1.56 9.66
N GLU A 413 -12.72 -2.01 8.60
CA GLU A 413 -11.29 -1.92 8.35
C GLU A 413 -10.82 -0.49 7.99
N ILE A 414 -11.75 0.43 7.65
CA ILE A 414 -11.40 1.77 7.16
C ILE A 414 -11.54 2.84 8.24
N THR A 415 -10.44 3.53 8.48
CA THR A 415 -10.34 4.78 9.25
C THR A 415 -9.42 5.75 8.52
N PHE A 416 -9.43 7.02 8.89
CA PHE A 416 -8.47 7.97 8.35
C PHE A 416 -7.02 7.53 8.61
N LYS A 417 -6.76 6.92 9.79
CA LYS A 417 -5.45 6.38 10.16
C LYS A 417 -5.07 5.18 9.29
N SER A 418 -5.98 4.25 8.99
CA SER A 418 -5.66 3.08 8.17
C SER A 418 -5.36 3.44 6.71
N VAL A 419 -5.94 4.54 6.20
CA VAL A 419 -5.73 5.00 4.82
C VAL A 419 -4.48 5.88 4.67
N PHE A 420 -4.22 6.78 5.62
CA PHE A 420 -3.16 7.80 5.51
C PHE A 420 -2.07 7.68 6.58
N GLY A 421 -2.21 6.81 7.57
CA GLY A 421 -1.25 6.57 8.63
C GLY A 421 -0.51 5.24 8.50
N LYS A 422 0.52 5.07 9.33
CA LYS A 422 1.20 3.78 9.50
C LYS A 422 0.34 2.87 10.36
N VAL A 423 0.17 1.63 9.93
CA VAL A 423 -0.61 0.59 10.61
C VAL A 423 0.23 -0.64 10.79
N GLN A 424 0.15 -1.26 11.96
CA GLN A 424 0.81 -2.53 12.21
C GLN A 424 -0.17 -3.66 11.90
N TYR A 425 0.09 -4.36 10.81
CA TYR A 425 -0.70 -5.51 10.40
C TYR A 425 -0.24 -6.77 11.11
N GLU A 426 -1.10 -7.80 11.13
CA GLU A 426 -0.80 -9.08 11.75
C GLU A 426 0.53 -9.66 11.26
N LEU A 427 1.33 -10.21 12.18
CA LEU A 427 2.67 -10.76 11.94
C LEU A 427 3.73 -9.77 11.45
N THR A 428 3.46 -8.47 11.45
CA THR A 428 4.48 -7.46 11.17
C THR A 428 5.15 -6.98 12.45
N SER A 429 6.46 -6.70 12.38
CA SER A 429 7.22 -6.23 13.53
C SER A 429 7.11 -4.72 13.75
N LYS A 430 6.77 -3.96 12.72
CA LYS A 430 6.67 -2.50 12.76
C LYS A 430 5.44 -1.99 12.01
N PRO A 431 4.86 -0.83 12.42
CA PRO A 431 3.84 -0.15 11.65
C PRO A 431 4.38 0.36 10.31
N ASP A 432 3.66 0.11 9.22
CA ASP A 432 4.05 0.52 7.88
C ASP A 432 2.85 0.94 7.01
N TYR A 433 3.15 1.53 5.86
CA TYR A 433 2.18 1.86 4.82
C TYR A 433 2.09 0.70 3.83
N VAL A 434 0.97 0.01 3.79
CA VAL A 434 0.82 -1.16 2.91
C VAL A 434 -0.44 -1.02 2.06
N TRP A 435 -0.29 -1.28 0.75
CA TRP A 435 -1.40 -1.52 -0.17
C TRP A 435 -1.38 -2.97 -0.63
N GLN A 436 -2.41 -3.72 -0.29
CA GLN A 436 -2.62 -5.10 -0.73
C GLN A 436 -4.11 -5.40 -0.68
N SER A 437 -4.78 -5.41 -1.82
CA SER A 437 -6.24 -5.52 -1.94
C SER A 437 -6.75 -6.95 -1.90
N SER A 438 -5.93 -7.94 -2.27
CA SER A 438 -6.32 -9.35 -2.35
C SER A 438 -5.16 -10.29 -2.00
N SER A 439 -5.50 -11.52 -1.64
CA SER A 439 -4.59 -12.63 -1.39
C SER A 439 -5.28 -13.96 -1.73
N GLY A 440 -4.51 -15.03 -1.80
CA GLY A 440 -5.01 -16.39 -2.03
C GLY A 440 -5.52 -17.11 -0.77
N SER A 441 -5.55 -16.48 0.41
CA SER A 441 -6.05 -17.09 1.64
C SER A 441 -7.35 -16.46 2.12
N ASP A 442 -8.26 -17.27 2.67
CA ASP A 442 -9.56 -16.82 3.20
C ASP A 442 -9.42 -15.99 4.50
N ASP A 443 -8.31 -16.16 5.22
CA ASP A 443 -8.02 -15.45 6.47
C ASP A 443 -7.30 -14.11 6.24
N PHE A 444 -7.16 -13.68 4.99
CA PHE A 444 -6.44 -12.48 4.60
C PHE A 444 -7.20 -11.20 4.97
N GLU A 445 -6.47 -10.26 5.54
CA GLU A 445 -6.95 -8.90 5.80
C GLU A 445 -6.50 -7.95 4.68
N PRO A 446 -7.42 -7.31 3.93
CA PRO A 446 -7.05 -6.34 2.91
C PRO A 446 -6.44 -5.09 3.54
N LYS A 447 -5.39 -4.55 2.89
CA LYS A 447 -4.62 -3.41 3.36
C LYS A 447 -4.75 -2.26 2.38
N PHE A 448 -5.24 -1.11 2.84
CA PHE A 448 -5.69 -0.02 1.98
C PHE A 448 -5.01 1.33 2.24
N SER A 449 -3.70 1.33 2.54
CA SER A 449 -2.98 2.61 2.65
C SER A 449 -2.79 3.25 1.27
N LEU A 450 -3.25 4.49 1.10
CA LEU A 450 -3.07 5.27 -0.14
C LEU A 450 -1.69 5.94 -0.22
N ILE A 451 -0.93 6.00 0.87
CA ILE A 451 0.37 6.69 0.91
C ILE A 451 1.36 6.15 -0.13
N PRO A 452 1.55 4.82 -0.29
CA PRO A 452 2.46 4.30 -1.32
C PRO A 452 2.06 4.72 -2.74
N LEU A 453 0.75 4.81 -3.02
CA LEU A 453 0.23 5.21 -4.33
C LEU A 453 0.38 6.72 -4.58
N ILE A 454 0.14 7.54 -3.56
CA ILE A 454 0.38 9.00 -3.59
C ILE A 454 1.87 9.27 -3.83
N PHE A 455 2.71 8.60 -3.05
CA PHE A 455 4.16 8.72 -3.15
C PHE A 455 4.67 8.31 -4.54
N GLY A 456 4.22 7.15 -5.05
CA GLY A 456 4.55 6.67 -6.39
C GLY A 456 4.11 7.65 -7.49
N THR A 457 2.95 8.31 -7.34
CA THR A 457 2.47 9.34 -8.28
C THR A 457 3.38 10.56 -8.28
N ILE A 458 3.78 11.04 -7.10
CA ILE A 458 4.71 12.18 -6.96
C ILE A 458 6.09 11.81 -7.50
N LYS A 459 6.63 10.65 -7.15
CA LYS A 459 7.93 10.12 -7.61
C LYS A 459 7.99 10.06 -9.13
N ALA A 460 6.99 9.43 -9.76
CA ALA A 460 6.89 9.35 -11.22
C ALA A 460 6.89 10.73 -11.89
N THR A 461 6.08 11.63 -11.35
CA THR A 461 5.93 12.99 -11.90
C THR A 461 7.22 13.79 -11.78
N LEU A 462 7.86 13.78 -10.59
CA LEU A 462 9.10 14.53 -10.38
C LEU A 462 10.23 14.03 -11.28
N ILE A 463 10.41 12.71 -11.40
CA ILE A 463 11.47 12.16 -12.25
C ILE A 463 11.19 12.45 -13.72
N SER A 464 9.95 12.33 -14.21
CA SER A 464 9.63 12.66 -15.60
C SER A 464 9.84 14.14 -15.93
N MET A 465 9.48 15.03 -15.00
CA MET A 465 9.68 16.46 -15.18
C MET A 465 11.16 16.86 -15.16
N LEU A 466 11.99 16.13 -14.40
CA LEU A 466 13.44 16.33 -14.40
C LEU A 466 14.05 16.12 -15.79
N PHE A 467 13.52 15.17 -16.58
CA PHE A 467 13.93 14.95 -17.96
C PHE A 467 13.23 15.90 -18.94
N ALA A 468 11.91 16.09 -18.78
CA ALA A 468 11.09 16.79 -19.76
C ALA A 468 11.34 18.31 -19.79
N VAL A 469 11.42 18.96 -18.62
CA VAL A 469 11.47 20.44 -18.55
C VAL A 469 12.73 21.01 -19.22
N PRO A 470 13.95 20.56 -18.89
CA PRO A 470 15.15 21.11 -19.52
C PRO A 470 15.15 20.94 -21.04
N VAL A 471 14.80 19.74 -21.52
CA VAL A 471 14.80 19.42 -22.95
C VAL A 471 13.75 20.26 -23.70
N ALA A 472 12.53 20.32 -23.17
CA ALA A 472 11.44 21.09 -23.80
C ALA A 472 11.72 22.60 -23.85
N LEU A 473 12.24 23.18 -22.75
CA LEU A 473 12.54 24.61 -22.69
C LEU A 473 13.71 24.99 -23.60
N LEU A 474 14.78 24.22 -23.60
CA LEU A 474 15.91 24.46 -24.50
C LEU A 474 15.50 24.33 -25.96
N ALA A 475 14.66 23.34 -26.30
CA ALA A 475 14.09 23.20 -27.65
C ALA A 475 13.20 24.38 -28.02
N ALA A 476 12.35 24.87 -27.11
CA ALA A 476 11.48 26.01 -27.32
C ALA A 476 12.26 27.30 -27.53
N VAL A 477 13.30 27.57 -26.71
CA VAL A 477 14.19 28.74 -26.89
C VAL A 477 14.93 28.65 -28.23
N TYR A 478 15.45 27.48 -28.57
CA TYR A 478 16.14 27.30 -29.84
C TYR A 478 15.22 27.58 -31.05
N THR A 479 14.02 26.97 -31.06
CA THR A 479 13.11 27.13 -32.19
C THR A 479 12.55 28.55 -32.30
N SER A 480 12.27 29.21 -31.17
CA SER A 480 11.76 30.58 -31.13
C SER A 480 12.80 31.61 -31.61
N GLU A 481 14.07 31.51 -31.14
CA GLU A 481 15.02 32.59 -31.27
C GLU A 481 16.19 32.30 -32.23
N PHE A 482 16.60 31.03 -32.37
CA PHE A 482 17.82 30.68 -33.11
C PHE A 482 17.53 29.93 -34.41
N ALA A 483 16.40 29.23 -34.54
CA ALA A 483 16.13 28.41 -35.71
C ALA A 483 15.72 29.24 -36.93
N PRO A 484 16.26 28.94 -38.15
CA PRO A 484 15.79 29.51 -39.39
C PRO A 484 14.31 29.23 -39.64
N ARG A 485 13.58 30.18 -40.23
CA ARG A 485 12.10 30.07 -40.41
C ARG A 485 11.63 28.76 -41.04
N ARG A 486 12.37 28.22 -42.02
CA ARG A 486 12.02 26.93 -42.68
C ARG A 486 12.10 25.73 -41.69
N PHE A 487 13.13 25.69 -40.83
CA PHE A 487 13.30 24.64 -39.87
C PHE A 487 12.33 24.72 -38.68
N ARG A 488 11.96 25.96 -38.28
CA ARG A 488 10.97 26.19 -37.22
C ARG A 488 9.67 25.43 -37.48
N THR A 489 9.13 25.54 -38.70
CA THR A 489 7.90 24.83 -39.07
C THR A 489 8.07 23.31 -39.05
N THR A 490 9.17 22.79 -39.56
CA THR A 490 9.45 21.35 -39.57
C THR A 490 9.59 20.80 -38.15
N ILE A 491 10.37 21.47 -37.27
CA ILE A 491 10.55 21.04 -35.86
C ILE A 491 9.21 21.05 -35.13
N LYS A 492 8.43 22.14 -35.27
CA LYS A 492 7.12 22.27 -34.63
C LYS A 492 6.18 21.12 -35.05
N SER A 493 6.07 20.86 -36.35
CA SER A 493 5.24 19.77 -36.89
C SER A 493 5.72 18.38 -36.39
N THR A 494 7.03 18.17 -36.31
CA THR A 494 7.58 16.90 -35.80
C THR A 494 7.24 16.68 -34.32
N ILE A 495 7.36 17.73 -33.50
CA ILE A 495 7.03 17.65 -32.07
C ILE A 495 5.51 17.50 -31.87
N GLU A 496 4.68 18.14 -32.68
CA GLU A 496 3.23 17.95 -32.66
C GLU A 496 2.83 16.50 -33.02
N ILE A 497 3.51 15.87 -33.99
CA ILE A 497 3.32 14.44 -34.29
C ILE A 497 3.72 13.56 -33.10
N MET A 498 4.81 13.91 -32.42
CA MET A 498 5.20 13.18 -31.20
C MET A 498 4.12 13.26 -30.10
N ALA A 499 3.40 14.39 -30.00
CA ALA A 499 2.29 14.55 -29.04
C ALA A 499 1.12 13.59 -29.32
N SER A 500 0.96 13.13 -30.56
CA SER A 500 -0.11 12.22 -30.98
C SER A 500 0.20 10.73 -30.71
N LEU A 501 1.43 10.39 -30.26
CA LEU A 501 1.80 8.99 -29.96
C LEU A 501 0.95 8.44 -28.81
N PRO A 502 0.31 7.26 -28.99
CA PRO A 502 -0.44 6.63 -27.91
C PRO A 502 0.45 6.28 -26.71
N SER A 503 0.07 6.69 -25.51
CA SER A 503 0.84 6.40 -24.28
C SER A 503 0.98 4.90 -24.01
N VAL A 504 0.02 4.07 -24.46
CA VAL A 504 0.08 2.60 -24.40
C VAL A 504 1.30 2.06 -25.16
N VAL A 505 1.52 2.58 -26.39
CA VAL A 505 2.65 2.15 -27.24
C VAL A 505 3.98 2.53 -26.59
N LEU A 506 4.08 3.74 -26.03
CA LEU A 506 5.25 4.20 -25.30
C LEU A 506 5.51 3.34 -24.06
N GLY A 507 4.46 2.97 -23.32
CA GLY A 507 4.55 2.08 -22.18
C GLY A 507 5.03 0.67 -22.55
N PHE A 508 4.52 0.15 -23.67
CA PHE A 508 4.93 -1.15 -24.21
C PHE A 508 6.42 -1.15 -24.63
N ILE A 509 6.87 -0.13 -25.37
CA ILE A 509 8.26 0.06 -25.73
C ILE A 509 9.15 0.18 -24.49
N ALA A 510 8.70 0.95 -23.50
CA ALA A 510 9.41 1.10 -22.24
C ALA A 510 9.63 -0.25 -21.53
N ALA A 511 8.58 -1.06 -21.41
CA ALA A 511 8.60 -2.31 -20.66
C ALA A 511 9.35 -3.43 -21.36
N LEU A 512 9.20 -3.58 -22.68
CA LEU A 512 9.74 -4.74 -23.43
C LEU A 512 11.06 -4.46 -24.15
N ILE A 513 11.36 -3.21 -24.47
CA ILE A 513 12.56 -2.87 -25.22
C ILE A 513 13.55 -2.09 -24.35
N VAL A 514 13.09 -0.94 -23.80
CA VAL A 514 13.99 -0.02 -23.07
C VAL A 514 14.44 -0.62 -21.74
N SER A 515 13.51 -1.22 -20.97
CA SER A 515 13.80 -1.79 -19.67
C SER A 515 14.88 -2.87 -19.68
N PRO A 516 14.77 -3.94 -20.51
CA PRO A 516 15.80 -4.96 -20.62
C PRO A 516 17.13 -4.42 -21.19
N PHE A 517 17.06 -3.46 -22.13
CA PHE A 517 18.25 -2.84 -22.69
C PHE A 517 19.02 -2.03 -21.63
N VAL A 518 18.33 -1.15 -20.90
CA VAL A 518 18.95 -0.32 -19.86
C VAL A 518 19.48 -1.15 -18.70
N GLU A 519 18.80 -2.25 -18.34
CA GLU A 519 19.26 -3.17 -17.30
C GLU A 519 20.69 -3.66 -17.50
N ASN A 520 21.11 -3.87 -18.74
CA ASN A 520 22.46 -4.34 -19.08
C ASN A 520 23.51 -3.22 -19.10
N ILE A 521 23.07 -1.94 -19.18
CA ILE A 521 23.98 -0.80 -19.35
C ILE A 521 23.61 0.37 -18.42
N VAL A 522 23.18 0.11 -17.19
CA VAL A 522 22.63 1.15 -16.27
C VAL A 522 23.54 2.37 -16.15
N LEU A 523 24.81 2.17 -15.81
CA LEU A 523 25.77 3.26 -15.72
C LEU A 523 26.07 3.91 -17.07
N GLY A 524 26.13 3.13 -18.14
CA GLY A 524 26.28 3.64 -19.52
C GLY A 524 25.12 4.57 -19.90
N PHE A 525 23.91 4.20 -19.55
CA PHE A 525 22.72 5.02 -19.74
C PHE A 525 22.81 6.36 -18.98
N ILE A 526 23.17 6.34 -17.70
CA ILE A 526 23.31 7.55 -16.89
C ILE A 526 24.43 8.44 -17.42
N PHE A 527 25.61 7.87 -17.73
CA PHE A 527 26.72 8.63 -18.27
C PHE A 527 26.47 9.17 -19.68
N THR A 528 25.66 8.52 -20.48
CA THR A 528 25.22 9.05 -21.80
C THR A 528 24.47 10.38 -21.62
N PHE A 529 23.58 10.47 -20.64
CA PHE A 529 22.89 11.74 -20.33
C PHE A 529 23.82 12.87 -19.91
N LEU A 530 24.92 12.57 -19.25
CA LEU A 530 25.94 13.56 -18.85
C LEU A 530 26.87 13.91 -20.03
N MET A 531 27.21 12.92 -20.84
CA MET A 531 28.21 13.08 -21.93
C MET A 531 27.62 13.71 -23.19
N ILE A 532 26.32 13.60 -23.47
CA ILE A 532 25.69 14.30 -24.61
C ILE A 532 25.81 15.84 -24.47
N PRO A 533 25.34 16.50 -23.39
CA PRO A 533 25.56 17.93 -23.21
C PRO A 533 27.03 18.31 -23.22
N PHE A 534 27.89 17.54 -22.56
CA PHE A 534 29.32 17.75 -22.53
C PHE A 534 29.92 17.79 -23.97
N SER A 535 29.62 16.79 -24.78
CA SER A 535 30.12 16.68 -26.16
C SER A 535 29.60 17.78 -27.07
N LEU A 536 28.35 18.19 -26.93
CA LEU A 536 27.76 19.30 -27.68
C LEU A 536 28.44 20.61 -27.35
N ILE A 537 28.67 20.93 -26.08
CA ILE A 537 29.38 22.13 -25.63
C ILE A 537 30.84 22.09 -26.09
N PHE A 538 31.50 20.95 -25.92
CA PHE A 538 32.89 20.74 -26.35
C PHE A 538 33.07 20.97 -27.86
N LEU A 539 32.20 20.34 -28.69
CA LEU A 539 32.23 20.58 -30.14
C LEU A 539 31.89 22.02 -30.51
N GLY A 540 31.03 22.69 -29.75
CA GLY A 540 30.75 24.12 -29.87
C GLY A 540 32.00 24.95 -29.71
N HIS A 541 32.80 24.71 -28.64
CA HIS A 541 34.08 25.40 -28.46
C HIS A 541 35.11 25.01 -29.53
N LEU A 542 35.20 23.72 -29.87
CA LEU A 542 36.13 23.26 -30.91
C LEU A 542 35.84 23.91 -32.28
N SER A 543 34.54 24.12 -32.59
CA SER A 543 34.13 24.76 -33.85
C SER A 543 34.67 26.19 -34.00
N GLN A 544 34.99 26.89 -32.87
CA GLN A 544 35.54 28.25 -32.87
C GLN A 544 36.97 28.32 -33.37
N PHE A 545 37.71 27.20 -33.42
CA PHE A 545 39.05 27.16 -33.97
C PHE A 545 39.10 27.12 -35.49
N LEU A 546 37.94 26.90 -36.17
CA LEU A 546 37.86 26.90 -37.60
C LEU A 546 38.14 28.29 -38.21
N PRO A 547 38.83 28.41 -39.36
CA PRO A 547 38.98 29.68 -40.07
C PRO A 547 37.68 30.37 -40.30
N LYS A 548 37.69 31.73 -40.22
CA LYS A 548 36.45 32.55 -40.36
C LYS A 548 35.73 32.31 -41.69
N GLU A 549 36.45 31.99 -42.75
CA GLU A 549 35.92 31.70 -44.06
C GLU A 549 35.08 30.43 -44.08
N ILE A 550 35.57 29.38 -43.42
CA ILE A 550 34.86 28.11 -43.24
C ILE A 550 33.65 28.30 -42.30
N LEU A 551 33.88 29.05 -41.22
CA LEU A 551 32.84 29.33 -40.22
C LEU A 551 31.64 30.03 -40.87
N ASN A 552 31.91 31.09 -41.67
CA ASN A 552 30.86 31.81 -42.40
C ASN A 552 30.16 30.98 -43.46
N ALA A 553 30.88 30.11 -44.18
CA ALA A 553 30.31 29.18 -45.14
C ALA A 553 29.43 28.09 -44.46
N MET A 554 29.83 27.66 -43.30
CA MET A 554 29.14 26.61 -42.53
C MET A 554 28.08 27.17 -41.55
N ASP A 555 27.94 28.45 -41.38
CA ASP A 555 27.11 29.08 -40.33
C ASP A 555 25.66 28.57 -40.36
N ARG A 556 25.11 28.34 -41.55
CA ARG A 556 23.77 27.73 -41.71
C ARG A 556 23.66 26.29 -41.24
N TYR A 557 24.73 25.49 -41.33
CA TYR A 557 24.72 24.03 -41.06
C TYR A 557 25.53 23.68 -39.79
N ARG A 558 26.26 24.63 -39.20
CA ARG A 558 27.16 24.42 -38.06
C ARG A 558 26.46 23.71 -36.89
N MET A 559 25.26 24.17 -36.58
CA MET A 559 24.52 23.61 -35.46
C MET A 559 24.05 22.18 -35.73
N TRP A 560 23.64 21.87 -36.95
CA TRP A 560 23.28 20.50 -37.38
C TRP A 560 24.48 19.57 -37.34
N LEU A 561 25.65 20.08 -37.73
CA LEU A 561 26.90 19.34 -37.65
C LEU A 561 27.30 19.04 -36.18
N ILE A 562 27.21 20.06 -35.30
CA ILE A 562 27.49 19.87 -33.87
C ILE A 562 26.53 18.85 -33.27
N LEU A 563 25.25 18.89 -33.61
CA LEU A 563 24.26 17.95 -33.11
C LEU A 563 24.47 16.54 -33.68
N PHE A 564 24.70 16.44 -34.99
CA PHE A 564 24.91 15.16 -35.66
C PHE A 564 26.20 14.44 -35.24
N LEU A 565 27.26 15.18 -34.91
CA LEU A 565 28.52 14.64 -34.38
C LEU A 565 28.52 14.52 -32.86
N GLY A 566 27.91 15.45 -32.16
CA GLY A 566 27.94 15.55 -30.71
C GLY A 566 27.09 14.48 -30.00
N VAL A 567 25.90 14.17 -30.51
CA VAL A 567 25.07 13.13 -29.91
C VAL A 567 25.76 11.76 -29.98
N PRO A 568 26.21 11.26 -31.16
CA PRO A 568 26.94 10.00 -31.24
C PRO A 568 28.24 10.02 -30.43
N MET A 569 28.96 11.12 -30.41
CA MET A 569 30.17 11.28 -29.61
C MET A 569 29.86 11.20 -28.11
N GLY A 570 28.79 11.81 -27.65
CA GLY A 570 28.34 11.73 -26.26
C GLY A 570 27.94 10.32 -25.85
N ILE A 571 27.23 9.59 -26.71
CA ILE A 571 26.90 8.17 -26.48
C ILE A 571 28.19 7.32 -26.42
N PHE A 572 29.11 7.56 -27.33
CA PHE A 572 30.39 6.83 -27.37
C PHE A 572 31.25 7.10 -26.13
N LEU A 573 31.37 8.36 -25.72
CA LEU A 573 32.09 8.75 -24.49
C LEU A 573 31.43 8.16 -23.25
N GLY A 574 30.11 8.17 -23.17
CA GLY A 574 29.35 7.56 -22.07
C GLY A 574 29.56 6.05 -21.99
N SER A 575 29.58 5.36 -23.12
CA SER A 575 29.82 3.91 -23.18
C SER A 575 31.25 3.50 -22.82
N ILE A 576 32.25 4.34 -23.07
CA ILE A 576 33.66 4.11 -22.67
C ILE A 576 33.87 4.45 -21.17
N LEU A 577 33.28 5.54 -20.71
CA LEU A 577 33.46 6.02 -19.34
C LEU A 577 32.77 5.09 -18.33
N ALA A 578 31.61 4.57 -18.66
CA ALA A 578 30.83 3.72 -17.76
C ALA A 578 31.61 2.50 -17.22
N PRO A 579 32.22 1.63 -18.01
CA PRO A 579 32.99 0.49 -17.48
C PRO A 579 34.19 0.91 -16.64
N PHE A 580 34.82 2.05 -16.97
CA PHE A 580 35.92 2.59 -16.17
C PHE A 580 35.44 3.03 -14.79
N VAL A 581 34.32 3.76 -14.72
CA VAL A 581 33.70 4.20 -13.45
C VAL A 581 33.18 3.00 -12.68
N GLU A 582 32.57 2.03 -13.33
CA GLU A 582 32.07 0.80 -12.71
C GLU A 582 33.19 0.03 -12.01
N LYS A 583 34.33 -0.10 -12.69
CA LYS A 583 35.50 -0.78 -12.12
C LYS A 583 36.13 0.01 -10.96
N SER A 584 36.19 1.36 -11.05
CA SER A 584 36.91 2.20 -10.08
C SER A 584 36.07 2.58 -8.85
N LEU A 585 34.75 2.83 -9.02
CA LEU A 585 33.85 3.31 -7.95
C LEU A 585 32.87 2.24 -7.45
N PHE A 586 32.57 1.20 -8.25
CA PHE A 586 31.55 0.19 -7.94
C PHE A 586 32.11 -1.25 -7.92
N TYR A 587 33.43 -1.40 -7.77
CA TYR A 587 34.09 -2.72 -7.64
C TYR A 587 33.81 -3.69 -8.82
N GLY A 588 33.48 -3.15 -9.99
CA GLY A 588 33.30 -3.90 -11.24
C GLY A 588 31.86 -4.31 -11.59
N ASP A 589 30.92 -4.16 -10.67
CA ASP A 589 29.47 -4.40 -10.93
C ASP A 589 28.61 -3.50 -10.06
N PHE A 590 27.91 -2.57 -10.71
CA PHE A 590 27.01 -1.62 -10.04
C PHE A 590 25.84 -2.31 -9.31
N LYS A 591 25.24 -3.33 -9.91
CA LYS A 591 24.11 -4.04 -9.30
C LYS A 591 24.56 -4.85 -8.09
N LEU A 592 25.72 -5.47 -8.19
CA LEU A 592 26.31 -6.24 -7.10
C LEU A 592 26.71 -5.33 -5.93
N TRP A 593 27.19 -4.11 -6.24
CA TRP A 593 27.50 -3.08 -5.25
C TRP A 593 26.26 -2.65 -4.45
N LEU A 594 25.09 -2.56 -5.06
CA LEU A 594 23.84 -2.23 -4.36
C LEU A 594 23.48 -3.24 -3.26
N HIS A 595 23.81 -4.53 -3.44
CA HIS A 595 23.49 -5.61 -2.50
C HIS A 595 24.60 -5.94 -1.51
N LYS A 596 25.86 -5.53 -1.77
CA LYS A 596 27.02 -5.80 -0.90
C LYS A 596 27.33 -4.58 -0.02
N PHE A 597 26.91 -4.65 1.22
CA PHE A 597 27.07 -3.57 2.19
C PHE A 597 28.50 -3.38 2.70
N ASP A 598 29.39 -4.37 2.49
CA ASP A 598 30.81 -4.28 2.82
C ASP A 598 31.59 -3.32 1.88
N TYR A 599 31.01 -2.97 0.73
CA TYR A 599 31.61 -2.02 -0.21
C TYR A 599 31.35 -0.56 0.21
N SER A 600 32.34 0.31 -0.05
CA SER A 600 32.24 1.74 0.26
C SER A 600 31.04 2.41 -0.43
N PRO A 601 30.26 3.26 0.25
CA PRO A 601 29.16 4.02 -0.35
C PRO A 601 29.62 5.19 -1.23
N PHE A 602 30.95 5.47 -1.28
CA PHE A 602 31.54 6.62 -1.96
C PHE A 602 31.09 6.78 -3.41
N GLY A 603 31.09 5.68 -4.19
CA GLY A 603 30.69 5.71 -5.61
C GLY A 603 29.25 6.19 -5.82
N GLY A 604 28.32 5.75 -4.98
CA GLY A 604 26.93 6.22 -5.01
C GLY A 604 26.81 7.72 -4.71
N TRP A 605 27.51 8.20 -3.68
CA TRP A 605 27.54 9.63 -3.37
C TRP A 605 28.13 10.46 -4.49
N VAL A 606 29.15 9.99 -5.20
CA VAL A 606 29.70 10.70 -6.36
C VAL A 606 28.62 10.93 -7.41
N LEU A 607 27.85 9.89 -7.79
CA LEU A 607 26.75 10.03 -8.78
C LEU A 607 25.70 11.06 -8.36
N VAL A 608 25.28 11.03 -7.11
CA VAL A 608 24.25 11.95 -6.60
C VAL A 608 24.78 13.38 -6.48
N MET A 609 26.07 13.58 -6.19
CA MET A 609 26.68 14.90 -5.99
C MET A 609 27.13 15.58 -7.31
N ILE A 610 27.14 14.91 -8.45
CA ILE A 610 27.50 15.54 -9.76
C ILE A 610 26.69 16.82 -10.05
N PRO A 611 25.34 16.83 -9.98
CA PRO A 611 24.57 18.05 -10.23
C PRO A 611 24.92 19.19 -9.27
N PHE A 612 25.11 18.87 -8.00
CA PHE A 612 25.48 19.86 -6.97
C PHE A 612 26.87 20.42 -7.20
N GLY A 613 27.83 19.56 -7.57
CA GLY A 613 29.18 19.99 -7.94
C GLY A 613 29.20 20.96 -9.12
N ILE A 614 28.37 20.70 -10.15
CA ILE A 614 28.20 21.61 -11.31
C ILE A 614 27.67 22.99 -10.84
N ILE A 615 26.59 23.00 -10.05
CA ILE A 615 25.97 24.23 -9.56
C ILE A 615 26.97 25.06 -8.71
N ILE A 616 27.69 24.39 -7.80
CA ILE A 616 28.67 25.05 -6.94
C ILE A 616 29.87 25.59 -7.77
N ALA A 617 30.37 24.81 -8.73
CA ALA A 617 31.46 25.24 -9.59
C ALA A 617 31.07 26.47 -10.43
N LEU A 618 29.87 26.51 -11.00
CA LEU A 618 29.33 27.67 -11.72
C LEU A 618 29.15 28.88 -10.81
N TYR A 619 28.69 28.69 -9.57
CA TYR A 619 28.58 29.77 -8.59
C TYR A 619 29.95 30.36 -8.21
N LEU A 620 30.91 29.47 -7.92
CA LEU A 620 32.28 29.88 -7.55
C LEU A 620 32.98 30.62 -8.72
N TYR A 621 32.80 30.09 -9.96
CA TYR A 621 33.28 30.74 -11.16
C TYR A 621 32.72 32.18 -11.28
N ARG A 622 31.37 32.31 -11.16
CA ARG A 622 30.73 33.65 -11.29
C ARG A 622 31.15 34.63 -10.22
N LYS A 623 31.44 34.16 -9.02
CA LYS A 623 31.78 35.02 -7.87
C LYS A 623 33.25 35.39 -7.82
N PHE A 624 34.18 34.49 -8.19
CA PHE A 624 35.60 34.68 -7.97
C PHE A 624 36.46 34.71 -9.23
N LEU A 625 36.03 34.07 -10.32
CA LEU A 625 36.86 33.91 -11.51
C LEU A 625 36.36 34.68 -12.73
N TYR A 626 35.15 35.24 -12.69
CA TYR A 626 34.54 35.91 -13.82
C TYR A 626 35.36 37.08 -14.30
N ASP A 627 35.69 38.02 -13.41
CA ASP A 627 36.47 39.22 -13.74
C ASP A 627 37.89 38.88 -14.25
N PHE A 628 38.51 37.85 -13.65
CA PHE A 628 39.82 37.36 -14.09
C PHE A 628 39.80 36.83 -15.52
N TYR A 629 38.79 35.99 -15.85
CA TYR A 629 38.66 35.49 -17.23
C TYR A 629 38.29 36.56 -18.22
N GLU A 630 37.48 37.53 -17.87
CA GLU A 630 37.14 38.67 -18.74
C GLU A 630 38.36 39.53 -19.05
N SER A 631 39.23 39.81 -18.06
CA SER A 631 40.47 40.48 -18.27
C SER A 631 41.48 39.72 -19.17
N LEU A 632 41.44 38.39 -19.14
CA LEU A 632 42.26 37.58 -20.01
C LEU A 632 41.78 37.59 -21.48
N LEU A 633 40.50 37.89 -21.73
CA LEU A 633 39.91 37.98 -23.06
C LEU A 633 40.20 39.34 -23.73
N GLU A 634 40.42 40.40 -22.94
CA GLU A 634 40.75 41.71 -23.44
C GLU A 634 42.03 41.68 -24.29
N ASN A 635 42.01 42.33 -25.46
CA ASN A 635 43.12 42.44 -26.38
C ASN A 635 43.71 41.14 -26.98
N ARG A 636 42.95 40.06 -27.00
CA ARG A 636 43.38 38.78 -27.59
C ARG A 636 42.89 38.61 -29.02
N SER A 637 43.66 37.84 -29.77
CA SER A 637 43.24 37.40 -31.10
C SER A 637 42.03 36.45 -30.97
N TYR A 638 41.23 36.30 -32.07
CA TYR A 638 40.07 35.39 -32.13
C TYR A 638 40.40 33.96 -31.69
N ILE A 639 41.54 33.42 -32.19
CA ILE A 639 42.00 32.05 -31.80
C ILE A 639 42.44 32.02 -30.34
N GLY A 640 43.08 33.08 -29.82
CA GLY A 640 43.44 33.21 -28.42
C GLY A 640 42.24 33.25 -27.48
N ALA A 641 41.18 33.97 -27.87
CA ALA A 641 39.92 34.00 -27.12
C ALA A 641 39.24 32.63 -27.14
N ALA A 642 39.19 31.94 -28.29
CA ALA A 642 38.63 30.58 -28.40
C ALA A 642 39.39 29.57 -27.51
N PHE A 643 40.74 29.73 -27.40
CA PHE A 643 41.54 28.90 -26.53
C PHE A 643 41.21 29.14 -25.04
N ILE A 644 41.14 30.41 -24.63
CA ILE A 644 40.76 30.77 -23.24
C ILE A 644 39.38 30.22 -22.86
N GLU A 645 38.39 30.31 -23.77
CA GLU A 645 37.06 29.77 -23.56
C GLU A 645 37.08 28.23 -23.45
N LEU A 646 37.88 27.53 -24.26
CA LEU A 646 38.04 26.08 -24.14
C LEU A 646 38.70 25.66 -22.81
N VAL A 647 39.76 26.42 -22.39
CA VAL A 647 40.41 26.20 -21.09
C VAL A 647 39.41 26.41 -19.95
N LYS A 648 38.61 27.47 -20.00
CA LYS A 648 37.55 27.74 -19.04
C LYS A 648 36.57 26.56 -18.93
N PHE A 649 36.15 26.02 -20.05
CA PHE A 649 35.25 24.85 -20.09
C PHE A 649 35.85 23.63 -19.35
N PHE A 650 37.14 23.32 -19.60
CA PHE A 650 37.83 22.22 -18.91
C PHE A 650 38.02 22.51 -17.42
N VAL A 651 38.39 23.75 -17.04
CA VAL A 651 38.54 24.14 -15.64
C VAL A 651 37.21 24.01 -14.89
N LEU A 652 36.10 24.43 -15.48
CA LEU A 652 34.78 24.26 -14.91
C LEU A 652 34.38 22.77 -14.77
N THR A 653 34.68 21.97 -15.78
CA THR A 653 34.39 20.53 -15.73
C THR A 653 35.20 19.81 -14.66
N ILE A 654 36.51 20.08 -14.59
CA ILE A 654 37.40 19.47 -13.58
C ILE A 654 37.00 19.94 -12.16
N SER A 655 36.74 21.23 -11.99
CA SER A 655 36.30 21.76 -10.68
C SER A 655 34.96 21.17 -10.25
N SER A 656 34.02 20.98 -11.18
CA SER A 656 32.73 20.32 -10.88
C SER A 656 32.91 18.88 -10.40
N ILE A 657 33.76 18.10 -11.09
CA ILE A 657 34.08 16.73 -10.69
C ILE A 657 34.81 16.72 -9.33
N THR A 658 35.79 17.58 -9.13
CA THR A 658 36.54 17.67 -7.86
C THR A 658 35.62 18.00 -6.68
N ILE A 659 34.73 18.98 -6.84
CA ILE A 659 33.74 19.34 -5.82
C ILE A 659 32.82 18.19 -5.52
N SER A 660 32.35 17.48 -6.55
CA SER A 660 31.50 16.28 -6.37
C SER A 660 32.20 15.19 -5.58
N PHE A 661 33.46 14.91 -5.86
CA PHE A 661 34.29 13.96 -5.12
C PHE A 661 34.50 14.39 -3.67
N LEU A 662 34.77 15.67 -3.42
CA LEU A 662 34.95 16.22 -2.07
C LEU A 662 33.67 16.11 -1.24
N LEU A 663 32.52 16.43 -1.83
CA LEU A 663 31.23 16.31 -1.16
C LEU A 663 30.91 14.82 -0.88
N ALA A 664 31.14 13.93 -1.82
CA ALA A 664 30.95 12.50 -1.65
C ALA A 664 31.86 11.94 -0.53
N TYR A 665 33.11 12.36 -0.49
CA TYR A 665 34.05 11.97 0.56
C TYR A 665 33.61 12.44 1.94
N LEU A 666 33.13 13.68 2.04
CA LEU A 666 32.65 14.25 3.28
C LEU A 666 31.42 13.47 3.81
N LEU A 667 30.46 13.14 2.93
CA LEU A 667 29.29 12.37 3.32
C LEU A 667 29.65 10.94 3.75
N THR A 668 30.63 10.33 3.07
CA THR A 668 31.16 9.01 3.45
C THR A 668 31.88 9.05 4.80
N LEU A 669 32.66 10.12 5.09
CA LEU A 669 33.30 10.33 6.41
C LEU A 669 32.28 10.51 7.54
N LEU A 670 31.13 11.09 7.27
CA LEU A 670 30.03 11.22 8.22
C LEU A 670 29.32 9.88 8.48
N GLY A 671 29.76 8.80 7.86
CA GLY A 671 29.15 7.47 8.00
C GLY A 671 27.79 7.33 7.32
N LEU A 672 27.44 8.25 6.41
CA LEU A 672 26.17 8.18 5.69
C LEU A 672 26.29 7.23 4.49
N ASP A 673 25.40 6.27 4.42
CA ASP A 673 25.31 5.33 3.29
C ASP A 673 23.92 5.43 2.63
N LEU A 674 23.91 5.67 1.32
CA LEU A 674 22.69 5.78 0.48
C LEU A 674 21.83 4.52 0.44
N ARG A 675 22.41 3.38 0.82
CA ARG A 675 21.77 2.07 0.81
C ARG A 675 20.99 1.78 2.09
N PHE A 676 21.22 2.58 3.15
CA PHE A 676 20.50 2.52 4.41
C PHE A 676 19.65 3.76 4.61
N ASP A 677 18.69 3.67 5.54
CA ASP A 677 17.89 4.82 5.94
C ASP A 677 18.76 5.89 6.59
N ILE A 678 18.78 7.07 5.99
CA ILE A 678 19.45 8.26 6.50
C ILE A 678 18.45 9.03 7.37
N PRO A 679 18.86 9.71 8.45
CA PRO A 679 17.95 10.53 9.23
C PRO A 679 17.14 11.48 8.33
N PHE A 680 15.82 11.37 8.38
CA PHE A 680 14.83 12.12 7.57
C PHE A 680 14.67 11.71 6.09
N ILE A 681 15.48 10.81 5.55
CA ILE A 681 15.38 10.36 4.15
C ILE A 681 15.49 8.84 4.14
N GLU A 682 14.47 8.16 3.59
CA GLU A 682 14.55 6.73 3.32
C GLU A 682 15.68 6.45 2.30
N SER A 683 16.21 5.25 2.30
CA SER A 683 17.32 4.85 1.44
C SER A 683 17.12 5.25 -0.04
N ILE A 684 18.14 5.88 -0.64
CA ILE A 684 18.07 6.43 -2.00
C ILE A 684 18.41 5.37 -3.04
N MET A 685 19.23 4.36 -2.70
CA MET A 685 19.72 3.31 -3.59
C MET A 685 19.82 1.97 -2.85
N THR A 686 18.74 1.17 -2.82
CA THR A 686 18.76 -0.14 -2.14
C THR A 686 18.91 -1.30 -3.10
N THR A 687 18.05 -1.36 -4.11
CA THR A 687 17.96 -2.48 -5.05
C THR A 687 17.74 -1.97 -6.46
N TYR A 688 18.12 -2.78 -7.44
CA TYR A 688 17.80 -2.52 -8.84
C TYR A 688 16.69 -3.47 -9.30
N VAL A 689 15.60 -2.90 -9.78
CA VAL A 689 14.49 -3.63 -10.41
C VAL A 689 14.45 -3.25 -11.90
N GLN A 690 14.27 -4.22 -12.79
CA GLN A 690 14.26 -4.00 -14.24
C GLN A 690 13.25 -2.91 -14.66
N ARG A 691 12.03 -2.94 -14.10
CA ARG A 691 11.00 -1.92 -14.33
C ARG A 691 11.00 -0.94 -13.18
N ASN A 692 11.60 0.21 -13.38
CA ASN A 692 11.93 1.17 -12.33
C ASN A 692 11.56 2.62 -12.68
N ALA A 693 11.70 3.49 -11.69
CA ALA A 693 11.32 4.89 -11.81
C ALA A 693 12.19 5.69 -12.79
N LEU A 694 13.46 5.33 -12.99
CA LEU A 694 14.34 5.97 -13.95
C LEU A 694 13.82 5.80 -15.38
N ILE A 695 13.45 4.57 -15.75
CA ILE A 695 12.98 4.23 -17.11
C ILE A 695 11.62 4.86 -17.36
N VAL A 696 10.70 4.73 -16.39
CA VAL A 696 9.37 5.38 -16.49
C VAL A 696 9.51 6.87 -16.62
N GLY A 697 10.35 7.51 -15.80
CA GLY A 697 10.56 8.95 -15.83
C GLY A 697 11.11 9.43 -17.18
N PHE A 698 12.03 8.68 -17.77
CA PHE A 698 12.57 8.96 -19.10
C PHE A 698 11.49 8.91 -20.20
N ILE A 699 10.76 7.79 -20.29
CA ILE A 699 9.75 7.59 -21.33
C ILE A 699 8.53 8.51 -21.12
N MET A 700 8.09 8.67 -19.86
CA MET A 700 7.01 9.60 -19.55
C MET A 700 7.43 11.06 -19.79
N GLY A 701 8.69 11.39 -19.53
CA GLY A 701 9.28 12.67 -19.91
C GLY A 701 9.16 12.93 -21.42
N PHE A 702 9.45 11.93 -22.25
CA PHE A 702 9.28 11.99 -23.70
C PHE A 702 7.84 12.30 -24.13
N ALA A 703 6.86 11.74 -23.44
CA ALA A 703 5.43 11.98 -23.70
C ALA A 703 4.98 13.39 -23.30
N VAL A 704 5.67 14.02 -22.33
CA VAL A 704 5.30 15.34 -21.77
C VAL A 704 6.03 16.47 -22.51
N ILE A 705 7.23 16.24 -23.08
CA ILE A 705 8.03 17.23 -23.82
C ILE A 705 7.20 18.04 -24.84
N PRO A 706 6.38 17.42 -25.72
CA PRO A 706 5.67 18.18 -26.76
C PRO A 706 4.75 19.26 -26.19
N ILE A 707 4.07 19.00 -25.10
CA ILE A 707 3.13 19.94 -24.48
C ILE A 707 3.90 21.12 -23.87
N ILE A 708 4.94 20.84 -23.10
CA ILE A 708 5.76 21.90 -22.49
C ILE A 708 6.42 22.74 -23.58
N TYR A 709 6.95 22.09 -24.62
CA TYR A 709 7.58 22.76 -25.75
C TYR A 709 6.60 23.71 -26.46
N THR A 710 5.43 23.22 -26.88
CA THR A 710 4.48 24.01 -27.68
C THR A 710 4.02 25.25 -26.93
N VAL A 711 3.62 25.10 -25.67
CA VAL A 711 3.13 26.23 -24.86
C VAL A 711 4.28 27.21 -24.52
N SER A 712 5.50 26.69 -24.30
CA SER A 712 6.65 27.54 -24.06
C SER A 712 7.10 28.30 -25.32
N GLU A 713 7.09 27.66 -26.48
CA GLU A 713 7.42 28.28 -27.77
C GLU A 713 6.39 29.38 -28.13
N ASP A 714 5.10 29.14 -27.92
CA ASP A 714 4.06 30.14 -28.09
C ASP A 714 4.25 31.34 -27.12
N ALA A 715 4.62 31.09 -25.87
CA ALA A 715 4.90 32.13 -24.88
C ALA A 715 6.14 32.99 -25.25
N LEU A 716 7.18 32.36 -25.77
CA LEU A 716 8.38 33.07 -26.27
C LEU A 716 8.07 33.89 -27.49
N ASN A 717 7.29 33.36 -28.45
CA ASN A 717 6.91 34.10 -29.66
C ASN A 717 5.95 35.26 -29.36
N ALA A 718 5.19 35.23 -28.29
CA ALA A 718 4.29 36.31 -27.88
C ALA A 718 5.01 37.54 -27.35
N VAL A 719 6.34 37.46 -27.11
CA VAL A 719 7.14 38.63 -26.68
C VAL A 719 7.22 39.67 -27.82
N PRO A 720 6.86 40.93 -27.59
CA PRO A 720 6.83 41.97 -28.62
C PRO A 720 8.17 42.17 -29.32
N GLU A 721 8.13 42.30 -30.66
CA GLU A 721 9.33 42.39 -31.50
C GLU A 721 10.14 43.67 -31.23
N HIS A 722 9.51 44.77 -30.79
CA HIS A 722 10.21 46.02 -30.46
C HIS A 722 11.15 45.86 -29.27
N LEU A 723 10.87 45.00 -28.30
CA LEU A 723 11.75 44.68 -27.17
C LEU A 723 13.01 43.95 -27.64
N ARG A 724 12.87 43.01 -28.57
CA ARG A 724 13.97 42.29 -29.21
C ARG A 724 14.89 43.23 -29.96
N SER A 725 14.24 44.03 -30.85
CA SER A 725 14.97 45.00 -31.68
C SER A 725 15.69 46.07 -30.86
N ALA A 726 15.08 46.59 -29.78
CA ALA A 726 15.69 47.55 -28.88
C ALA A 726 16.93 47.01 -28.18
N SER A 727 16.85 45.73 -27.69
CA SER A 727 17.99 45.09 -27.06
C SER A 727 19.16 44.89 -28.00
N LEU A 728 18.89 44.39 -29.22
CA LEU A 728 19.92 44.22 -30.25
C LEU A 728 20.52 45.56 -30.69
N ALA A 729 19.71 46.62 -30.82
CA ALA A 729 20.13 47.96 -31.16
C ALA A 729 21.04 48.58 -30.08
N ALA A 730 20.83 48.19 -28.79
CA ALA A 730 21.69 48.58 -27.68
C ALA A 730 23.04 47.82 -27.65
N GLY A 731 23.29 46.91 -28.62
CA GLY A 731 24.54 46.15 -28.71
C GLY A 731 24.54 44.81 -27.99
N ALA A 732 23.39 44.35 -27.47
CA ALA A 732 23.33 43.06 -26.83
C ALA A 732 23.43 41.92 -27.86
N THR A 733 24.07 40.82 -27.50
CA THR A 733 24.06 39.58 -28.29
C THR A 733 22.68 38.92 -28.27
N GLN A 734 22.43 38.08 -29.26
CA GLN A 734 21.16 37.32 -29.31
C GLN A 734 20.90 36.51 -28.04
N TRP A 735 21.93 35.87 -27.45
CA TRP A 735 21.83 35.13 -26.19
C TRP A 735 21.52 36.07 -25.00
N GLN A 736 22.19 37.23 -24.91
CA GLN A 736 21.91 38.23 -23.87
C GLN A 736 20.46 38.76 -23.97
N THR A 737 19.97 38.97 -25.18
CA THR A 737 18.56 39.37 -25.45
C THR A 737 17.60 38.28 -24.93
N VAL A 738 17.89 37.00 -25.21
CA VAL A 738 17.10 35.87 -24.70
C VAL A 738 17.06 35.86 -23.20
N MET A 739 18.21 35.90 -22.56
CA MET A 739 18.31 35.71 -21.11
C MET A 739 17.80 36.92 -20.30
N ASN A 740 18.04 38.14 -20.78
CA ASN A 740 17.73 39.34 -20.04
C ASN A 740 16.38 39.97 -20.37
N ILE A 741 15.82 39.70 -21.58
CA ILE A 741 14.59 40.34 -22.04
C ILE A 741 13.49 39.26 -22.31
N ILE A 742 13.78 38.30 -23.17
CA ILE A 742 12.72 37.40 -23.69
C ILE A 742 12.25 36.45 -22.60
N LEU A 743 13.18 35.72 -21.90
CA LEU A 743 12.83 34.81 -20.85
C LEU A 743 12.11 35.48 -19.68
N PRO A 744 12.55 36.64 -19.13
CA PRO A 744 11.81 37.30 -18.06
C PRO A 744 10.39 37.73 -18.45
N VAL A 745 10.18 38.18 -19.68
CA VAL A 745 8.85 38.58 -20.21
C VAL A 745 7.97 37.36 -20.42
N ALA A 746 8.50 36.27 -21.02
CA ALA A 746 7.79 35.04 -21.29
C ALA A 746 7.61 34.13 -20.05
N MET A 747 8.23 34.45 -18.91
CA MET A 747 8.30 33.57 -17.73
C MET A 747 6.92 33.06 -17.25
N SER A 748 5.90 33.92 -17.30
CA SER A 748 4.54 33.52 -16.89
C SER A 748 3.94 32.42 -17.80
N GLY A 749 4.21 32.50 -19.11
CA GLY A 749 3.79 31.50 -20.08
C GLY A 749 4.60 30.20 -19.98
N ILE A 750 5.92 30.33 -19.81
CA ILE A 750 6.82 29.18 -19.58
C ILE A 750 6.39 28.40 -18.32
N PHE A 751 6.15 29.14 -17.23
CA PHE A 751 5.69 28.50 -15.99
C PHE A 751 4.34 27.78 -16.19
N SER A 752 3.40 28.39 -16.95
CA SER A 752 2.15 27.74 -17.31
C SER A 752 2.38 26.46 -18.10
N ALA A 753 3.32 26.46 -19.06
CA ALA A 753 3.67 25.27 -19.84
C ALA A 753 4.19 24.12 -18.96
N ILE A 754 5.10 24.43 -18.02
CA ILE A 754 5.61 23.45 -17.06
C ILE A 754 4.49 22.86 -16.23
N MET A 755 3.56 23.68 -15.75
CA MET A 755 2.45 23.21 -14.89
C MET A 755 1.41 22.38 -15.66
N ILE A 756 1.16 22.68 -16.93
CA ILE A 756 0.31 21.84 -17.79
C ILE A 756 0.97 20.48 -17.99
N GLY A 757 2.29 20.46 -18.25
CA GLY A 757 3.08 19.23 -18.32
C GLY A 757 3.03 18.42 -17.02
N PHE A 758 3.15 19.10 -15.88
CA PHE A 758 3.06 18.50 -14.54
C PHE A 758 1.67 17.85 -14.31
N GLY A 759 0.60 18.55 -14.64
CA GLY A 759 -0.77 18.02 -14.51
C GLY A 759 -1.00 16.77 -15.37
N ARG A 760 -0.43 16.74 -16.61
CA ARG A 760 -0.47 15.53 -17.45
C ARG A 760 0.33 14.39 -16.85
N ALA A 761 1.52 14.66 -16.33
CA ALA A 761 2.39 13.64 -15.75
C ALA A 761 1.75 12.98 -14.52
N ILE A 762 1.06 13.72 -13.65
CA ILE A 762 0.31 13.18 -12.50
C ILE A 762 -0.79 12.20 -12.94
N GLY A 763 -1.48 12.52 -14.02
CA GLY A 763 -2.59 11.71 -14.54
C GLY A 763 -2.15 10.56 -15.46
N GLU A 764 -0.84 10.41 -15.75
CA GLU A 764 -0.38 9.37 -16.66
C GLU A 764 -0.63 7.97 -16.07
N THR A 765 -1.29 7.13 -16.85
CA THR A 765 -1.75 5.83 -16.43
C THR A 765 -1.02 4.70 -17.12
N MET A 766 -0.99 4.72 -18.47
CA MET A 766 -0.61 3.55 -19.26
C MET A 766 0.90 3.31 -19.30
N ILE A 767 1.72 4.37 -19.36
CA ILE A 767 3.19 4.24 -19.31
C ILE A 767 3.60 3.67 -17.96
N VAL A 768 3.02 4.20 -16.88
CA VAL A 768 3.32 3.74 -15.52
C VAL A 768 2.85 2.31 -15.32
N LEU A 769 1.63 1.97 -15.74
CA LEU A 769 1.08 0.62 -15.62
C LEU A 769 2.00 -0.44 -16.24
N MET A 770 2.55 -0.16 -17.42
CA MET A 770 3.35 -1.12 -18.18
C MET A 770 4.80 -1.20 -17.71
N ALA A 771 5.40 -0.05 -17.31
CA ALA A 771 6.84 0.06 -17.12
C ALA A 771 7.30 0.26 -15.67
N ALA A 772 6.39 0.47 -14.69
CA ALA A 772 6.78 0.78 -13.30
C ALA A 772 6.93 -0.42 -12.35
N GLY A 773 6.65 -1.65 -12.80
CA GLY A 773 6.74 -2.85 -11.95
C GLY A 773 5.59 -3.03 -10.97
N ASN A 774 4.64 -2.09 -10.88
CA ASN A 774 3.40 -2.15 -10.07
C ASN A 774 3.61 -2.49 -8.57
N THR A 775 4.69 -2.03 -7.96
CA THR A 775 5.04 -2.29 -6.56
C THR A 775 4.60 -1.12 -5.67
N PRO A 776 3.59 -1.25 -4.82
CA PRO A 776 3.09 -0.15 -3.98
C PRO A 776 3.96 0.00 -2.71
N ILE A 777 5.14 0.60 -2.85
CA ILE A 777 6.09 0.87 -1.76
C ILE A 777 6.38 2.36 -1.63
N VAL A 778 6.73 2.79 -0.43
CA VAL A 778 7.26 4.13 -0.14
C VAL A 778 8.78 4.00 -0.13
N ASP A 779 9.42 4.45 -1.21
CA ASP A 779 10.85 4.33 -1.40
C ASP A 779 11.35 5.41 -2.37
N MET A 780 12.39 6.17 -1.98
CA MET A 780 13.01 7.20 -2.81
C MET A 780 13.96 6.64 -3.87
N ASN A 781 14.27 5.34 -3.83
CA ASN A 781 15.16 4.68 -4.78
C ASN A 781 14.64 4.80 -6.22
N ILE A 782 15.44 5.45 -7.08
CA ILE A 782 15.12 5.65 -8.51
C ILE A 782 15.15 4.35 -9.32
N PHE A 783 15.81 3.31 -8.79
CA PHE A 783 15.94 1.99 -9.41
C PHE A 783 14.89 1.00 -8.90
N SER A 784 14.01 1.38 -7.98
CA SER A 784 12.90 0.55 -7.53
C SER A 784 11.65 0.76 -8.38
N GLY A 785 10.76 -0.26 -8.38
CA GLY A 785 9.41 -0.15 -8.91
C GLY A 785 8.54 0.73 -8.03
N PHE A 786 7.40 1.14 -8.55
CA PHE A 786 6.39 1.90 -7.82
C PHE A 786 4.99 1.68 -8.43
N ARG A 787 3.96 2.15 -7.75
CA ARG A 787 2.59 2.12 -8.24
C ARG A 787 1.94 3.48 -8.05
N THR A 788 1.22 4.00 -9.05
CA THR A 788 0.53 5.29 -8.96
C THR A 788 -0.96 5.11 -8.67
N LEU A 789 -1.62 6.18 -8.20
CA LEU A 789 -3.06 6.21 -7.99
C LEU A 789 -3.82 5.87 -9.28
N SER A 790 -3.46 6.49 -10.41
CA SER A 790 -4.11 6.27 -11.71
C SER A 790 -3.94 4.84 -12.22
N ALA A 791 -2.73 4.28 -12.14
CA ALA A 791 -2.45 2.90 -12.54
C ALA A 791 -3.17 1.89 -11.64
N ASN A 792 -3.22 2.14 -10.33
CA ASN A 792 -3.93 1.30 -9.37
C ASN A 792 -5.43 1.23 -9.68
N ILE A 793 -6.08 2.37 -9.92
CA ILE A 793 -7.50 2.44 -10.28
C ILE A 793 -7.76 1.66 -11.58
N ALA A 794 -6.91 1.84 -12.59
CA ALA A 794 -7.09 1.17 -13.89
C ALA A 794 -7.00 -0.36 -13.81
N VAL A 795 -6.14 -0.88 -12.93
CA VAL A 795 -5.96 -2.34 -12.74
C VAL A 795 -7.07 -2.94 -11.88
N GLU A 796 -7.36 -2.34 -10.73
CA GLU A 796 -8.17 -3.00 -9.71
C GLU A 796 -9.67 -2.67 -9.79
N LEU A 797 -10.06 -1.51 -10.37
CA LEU A 797 -11.47 -1.12 -10.42
C LEU A 797 -12.37 -2.08 -11.22
N PRO A 798 -11.93 -2.67 -12.36
CA PRO A 798 -12.73 -3.63 -13.11
C PRO A 798 -13.01 -4.93 -12.35
N GLU A 799 -12.14 -5.30 -11.40
CA GLU A 799 -12.25 -6.54 -10.60
C GLU A 799 -12.95 -6.31 -9.25
N ALA A 800 -13.09 -5.05 -8.84
CA ALA A 800 -13.67 -4.71 -7.56
C ALA A 800 -15.20 -4.92 -7.52
N VAL A 801 -15.69 -5.66 -6.53
CA VAL A 801 -17.12 -5.85 -6.33
C VAL A 801 -17.79 -4.51 -6.01
N ILE A 802 -18.87 -4.20 -6.72
CA ILE A 802 -19.61 -2.92 -6.56
C ILE A 802 -20.03 -2.75 -5.09
N ASN A 803 -19.80 -1.55 -4.54
CA ASN A 803 -20.09 -1.17 -3.16
C ASN A 803 -19.26 -1.88 -2.08
N SER A 804 -18.28 -2.73 -2.43
CA SER A 804 -17.32 -3.26 -1.47
C SER A 804 -16.40 -2.16 -0.91
N THR A 805 -15.68 -2.46 0.16
CA THR A 805 -14.64 -1.56 0.71
C THR A 805 -13.59 -1.26 -0.33
N HIS A 806 -13.09 -2.28 -1.03
CA HIS A 806 -12.11 -2.14 -2.10
C HIS A 806 -12.60 -1.17 -3.20
N TYR A 807 -13.81 -1.37 -3.70
CA TYR A 807 -14.43 -0.48 -4.69
C TYR A 807 -14.45 0.98 -4.22
N ARG A 808 -14.93 1.23 -3.00
CA ARG A 808 -15.05 2.60 -2.45
C ARG A 808 -13.68 3.24 -2.16
N VAL A 809 -12.67 2.45 -1.76
CA VAL A 809 -11.30 2.95 -1.56
C VAL A 809 -10.65 3.32 -2.89
N LEU A 810 -10.94 2.62 -3.98
CA LEU A 810 -10.48 3.02 -5.32
C LEU A 810 -11.13 4.35 -5.76
N TYR A 811 -12.40 4.60 -5.41
CA TYR A 811 -13.02 5.92 -5.60
C TYR A 811 -12.40 6.99 -4.68
N LEU A 812 -12.00 6.62 -3.47
CA LEU A 812 -11.23 7.52 -2.60
C LEU A 812 -9.86 7.85 -3.23
N ALA A 813 -9.18 6.87 -3.84
CA ALA A 813 -7.95 7.11 -4.59
C ALA A 813 -8.16 8.08 -5.76
N ALA A 814 -9.27 7.95 -6.50
CA ALA A 814 -9.66 8.90 -7.56
C ALA A 814 -9.95 10.30 -7.00
N LEU A 815 -10.63 10.39 -5.85
CA LEU A 815 -10.89 11.66 -5.17
C LEU A 815 -9.58 12.33 -4.71
N VAL A 816 -8.65 11.56 -4.14
CA VAL A 816 -7.32 12.05 -3.74
C VAL A 816 -6.54 12.55 -4.94
N LEU A 817 -6.54 11.81 -6.06
CA LEU A 817 -5.90 12.24 -7.31
C LEU A 817 -6.50 13.55 -7.83
N PHE A 818 -7.82 13.69 -7.80
CA PHE A 818 -8.54 14.91 -8.18
C PHE A 818 -8.13 16.10 -7.30
N ILE A 819 -8.10 15.90 -5.97
CA ILE A 819 -7.68 16.92 -5.01
C ILE A 819 -6.22 17.32 -5.22
N MET A 820 -5.31 16.36 -5.42
CA MET A 820 -3.90 16.63 -5.71
C MET A 820 -3.73 17.48 -6.97
N THR A 821 -4.39 17.11 -8.07
CA THR A 821 -4.33 17.87 -9.32
C THR A 821 -4.93 19.26 -9.16
N PHE A 822 -6.02 19.40 -8.43
CA PHE A 822 -6.66 20.68 -8.14
C PHE A 822 -5.76 21.62 -7.34
N ILE A 823 -5.12 21.10 -6.26
CA ILE A 823 -4.20 21.87 -5.43
C ILE A 823 -3.01 22.36 -6.27
N ILE A 824 -2.40 21.48 -7.06
CA ILE A 824 -1.24 21.79 -7.88
C ILE A 824 -1.60 22.84 -8.94
N ASN A 825 -2.72 22.67 -9.62
CA ASN A 825 -3.19 23.62 -10.63
C ASN A 825 -3.53 24.99 -10.00
N THR A 826 -4.13 25.02 -8.82
CA THR A 826 -4.43 26.26 -8.08
C THR A 826 -3.14 26.98 -7.68
N PHE A 827 -2.16 26.23 -7.12
CA PHE A 827 -0.87 26.77 -6.78
C PHE A 827 -0.12 27.34 -7.99
N ALA A 828 -0.18 26.60 -9.12
CA ALA A 828 0.35 27.03 -10.40
C ALA A 828 -0.26 28.35 -10.86
N GLU A 829 -1.57 28.48 -10.78
CA GLU A 829 -2.29 29.70 -11.20
C GLU A 829 -1.90 30.89 -10.30
N MET A 830 -1.75 30.70 -9.00
CA MET A 830 -1.31 31.72 -8.07
C MET A 830 0.09 32.25 -8.45
N ILE A 831 1.03 31.35 -8.75
CA ILE A 831 2.39 31.73 -9.18
C ILE A 831 2.32 32.46 -10.54
N ARG A 832 1.55 31.94 -11.49
CA ARG A 832 1.34 32.58 -12.82
C ARG A 832 0.84 34.01 -12.68
N MET A 833 -0.14 34.27 -11.82
CA MET A 833 -0.69 35.59 -11.58
C MET A 833 0.37 36.56 -11.00
N LYS A 834 1.24 36.08 -10.13
CA LYS A 834 2.35 36.87 -9.56
C LYS A 834 3.35 37.30 -10.63
N TYR A 835 3.74 36.39 -11.53
CA TYR A 835 4.68 36.70 -12.61
C TYR A 835 4.05 37.60 -13.68
N ARG A 836 2.76 37.41 -14.01
CA ARG A 836 2.04 38.28 -14.96
C ARG A 836 1.98 39.74 -14.49
N LYS A 837 1.75 39.99 -13.20
CA LYS A 837 1.78 41.34 -12.66
C LYS A 837 3.16 41.98 -12.80
N LYS A 838 4.24 41.24 -12.62
CA LYS A 838 5.62 41.72 -12.76
C LYS A 838 5.99 41.99 -14.23
N SER A 839 5.53 41.16 -15.16
CA SER A 839 5.72 41.33 -16.62
C SER A 839 4.92 42.50 -17.22
N SER A 840 3.78 42.86 -16.61
CA SER A 840 2.99 44.02 -17.07
C SER A 840 3.51 45.37 -16.55
N GLN A 841 4.51 45.36 -15.66
CA GLN A 841 5.19 46.57 -15.16
C GLN A 841 6.50 46.89 -15.91
N LEU A 842 6.98 45.94 -16.74
CA LEU A 842 8.09 46.10 -17.67
C LEU A 842 7.55 46.52 -19.06
#